data_51bdad72971ecd2c92a6f131860f6883
#
_entry.id   51bdad72971ecd2c92a6f131860f6883
#
_cell.length_a   1.000
_cell.length_b   1.000
_cell.length_c   1.000
_cell.angle_alpha   90.00
_cell.angle_beta   90.00
_cell.angle_gamma   90.00
#
_symmetry.space_group_name_H-M   'P 1'
#
loop_
_entity.id
_entity.type
_entity.pdbx_description
1 polymer ?
#
loop_
_entity_poly.entity_id
_entity_poly.type
_entity_poly.pdbx_seq_one_letter_code
_entity_poly.pdbx_strand_id
1 'polypeptide(L)'
;MTVTLLSPAPAAPLPPLSAEQEHVAAWSAGHLRVIGPPGSGKSVAAKAALLRDPEAMLLVPTRIGASRIREEISAFAPPARPLEVHTPSAVAFSILRSLAVAQGKPTPRLLTGAAQDEILAALLAGQADGVGRALPWPPGLPQSVLSIPAFRNELRDILARAAEFGLDGTELRELGRELGEPEWELAGALYEEYLEVVALADLPITSGERFDSARILAEAALALEEWEHRTEAPAPSFGRIIVDDYQEATAAVVRLLQAMTSRGAQLTLLADPDVAVQTFRGARPQFVASAAGDRGRGEFGAATLELSSVYRGGAVLRNVVATASQMVAPISAAARRRAEARQPGGTVRAVELRSEAAQASFIASVLRAAHLEAGLPWDELAVIVRSDGFRNTLVGELRRIEIPARPESRRMVLREERAVAPLLLAVEMAGSAEVTSDQAVQLLASPVGGLDPVAIRRLRRYLRGQVREGAAESLASALVAVAIEPEAAAALPNEFRSAAQRAARVVDAARSALAEPAPSPRGVLWAAWDASGLATHWRELALAGGPRGARADDDLDAVIALMTSAESYEERNPGSRPAQFIEWVRELALPTDSLAGTGQRGAGVVVLTAAEAAGREWPVVVIAGVQEGQWPDPRLRDSLLGSNRLADHELGRLGLDREADRRREVLGDEWRLFISALSRASRELVVTAVRDDDSVPSAMFDLVAREAGGAEAPETIERLDLRGLVAALRADLDADPGSDSATLLAALAGQGVPGADPAEWAGVGEPSTLAPLAVRTLSPSKVELALQCPLRWALESAGGKEAGRIEANIGSLIHDIAAEYPHGSEDELLAALDTKFSELELPEGWVAAREYDRAQGMLHLYALYVQQVPGEVETEVEVNVDLGDVRIVGRVDRLEHVDDGVRVADLKTGAPKSYDDVLVDMQLGTYQIALGEQSAGARLVYLTPGPADVKPRPQLRLPEDGGEIRANFARALSQMRSGEFAPVVNPGCSHCPVRTSCPAQDEGERCAS
;
A
#
# COMPACT_ATOMS: atom_id res chain seq x y z
N MET A 1 9.64 32.33 -18.10
CA MET A 1 8.32 31.94 -17.55
C MET A 1 7.71 33.17 -16.92
N THR A 2 6.57 33.67 -17.40
CA THR A 2 5.87 34.84 -16.82
C THR A 2 4.94 34.27 -15.75
N VAL A 3 5.19 34.60 -14.49
CA VAL A 3 4.29 34.23 -13.39
C VAL A 3 3.14 35.21 -13.38
N THR A 4 1.91 34.76 -13.64
CA THR A 4 0.71 35.58 -13.55
C THR A 4 0.04 35.27 -12.21
N LEU A 5 -0.04 36.27 -11.33
CA LEU A 5 -0.82 36.18 -10.11
C LEU A 5 -2.31 36.28 -10.49
N LEU A 6 -3.04 35.20 -10.36
CA LEU A 6 -4.49 35.21 -10.49
C LEU A 6 -5.11 35.66 -9.16
N SER A 7 -6.00 36.62 -9.20
CA SER A 7 -6.83 36.92 -8.02
C SER A 7 -7.67 35.71 -7.66
N PRO A 8 -7.81 35.36 -6.36
CA PRO A 8 -8.71 34.28 -5.97
C PRO A 8 -10.13 34.60 -6.46
N ALA A 9 -10.84 33.56 -6.90
CA ALA A 9 -12.25 33.71 -7.29
C ALA A 9 -13.04 34.30 -6.11
N PRO A 10 -13.97 35.22 -6.35
CA PRO A 10 -14.81 35.75 -5.28
C PRO A 10 -15.57 34.62 -4.60
N ALA A 11 -15.58 34.63 -3.27
CA ALA A 11 -16.30 33.60 -2.50
C ALA A 11 -17.79 33.67 -2.85
N ALA A 12 -18.43 32.51 -3.05
CA ALA A 12 -19.84 32.43 -3.33
C ALA A 12 -20.66 32.87 -2.09
N PRO A 13 -21.72 33.68 -2.23
CA PRO A 13 -22.55 34.09 -1.10
C PRO A 13 -23.17 32.88 -0.41
N LEU A 14 -23.42 32.98 0.92
CA LEU A 14 -24.21 31.97 1.60
C LEU A 14 -25.57 31.80 0.91
N PRO A 15 -26.00 30.55 0.69
CA PRO A 15 -27.30 30.32 0.08
C PRO A 15 -28.42 30.86 0.98
N PRO A 16 -29.58 31.25 0.40
CA PRO A 16 -30.72 31.71 1.19
C PRO A 16 -31.17 30.64 2.17
N LEU A 17 -31.36 31.01 3.41
CA LEU A 17 -31.77 30.11 4.49
C LEU A 17 -33.23 29.68 4.34
N SER A 18 -33.53 28.43 4.65
CA SER A 18 -34.92 27.99 4.87
C SER A 18 -35.44 28.51 6.20
N ALA A 19 -36.77 28.43 6.43
CA ALA A 19 -37.36 28.83 7.68
C ALA A 19 -36.79 28.09 8.91
N GLU A 20 -36.48 26.80 8.76
CA GLU A 20 -35.84 25.98 9.80
C GLU A 20 -34.39 26.45 10.08
N GLN A 21 -33.59 26.69 9.04
CA GLN A 21 -32.23 27.20 9.14
C GLN A 21 -32.20 28.63 9.71
N GLU A 22 -33.17 29.47 9.33
CA GLU A 22 -33.34 30.82 9.86
C GLU A 22 -33.65 30.79 11.36
N HIS A 23 -34.50 29.85 11.79
CA HIS A 23 -34.80 29.64 13.19
C HIS A 23 -33.56 29.22 13.99
N VAL A 24 -32.74 28.31 13.45
CA VAL A 24 -31.43 27.93 14.04
C VAL A 24 -30.51 29.14 14.17
N ALA A 25 -30.37 29.92 13.09
CA ALA A 25 -29.47 31.08 13.05
C ALA A 25 -29.89 32.18 14.07
N ALA A 26 -31.20 32.39 14.25
CA ALA A 26 -31.76 33.38 15.15
C ALA A 26 -32.02 32.89 16.60
N TRP A 27 -31.68 31.61 16.91
CA TRP A 27 -31.95 31.02 18.23
C TRP A 27 -31.19 31.72 19.36
N SER A 28 -31.90 32.09 20.44
CA SER A 28 -31.32 32.79 21.59
C SER A 28 -31.88 32.29 22.94
N ALA A 29 -32.72 31.26 22.95
CA ALA A 29 -33.46 30.77 24.11
C ALA A 29 -32.78 29.53 24.76
N GLY A 30 -31.52 29.64 25.23
CA GLY A 30 -30.84 28.55 25.91
C GLY A 30 -30.16 27.56 24.93
N HIS A 31 -30.05 26.31 25.37
CA HIS A 31 -29.36 25.29 24.56
C HIS A 31 -30.24 24.71 23.46
N LEU A 32 -29.70 24.54 22.27
CA LEU A 32 -30.39 23.97 21.11
C LEU A 32 -29.60 22.77 20.54
N ARG A 33 -30.31 21.68 20.26
CA ARG A 33 -29.82 20.54 19.51
C ARG A 33 -30.51 20.51 18.13
N VAL A 34 -29.73 20.60 17.07
CA VAL A 34 -30.20 20.55 15.68
C VAL A 34 -29.81 19.22 15.04
N ILE A 35 -30.79 18.45 14.63
CA ILE A 35 -30.58 17.16 14.00
C ILE A 35 -31.03 17.23 12.54
N GLY A 36 -30.16 16.84 11.62
CA GLY A 36 -30.49 16.82 10.19
C GLY A 36 -29.60 15.87 9.42
N PRO A 37 -30.11 15.25 8.34
CA PRO A 37 -29.30 14.36 7.51
C PRO A 37 -28.20 15.12 6.77
N PRO A 38 -27.25 14.40 6.11
CA PRO A 38 -26.27 15.05 5.26
C PRO A 38 -26.95 15.89 4.18
N GLY A 39 -26.37 17.06 3.88
CA GLY A 39 -26.93 17.97 2.87
C GLY A 39 -28.17 18.78 3.31
N SER A 40 -28.59 18.69 4.59
CA SER A 40 -29.70 19.51 5.12
C SER A 40 -29.33 20.97 5.42
N GLY A 41 -28.05 21.34 5.27
CA GLY A 41 -27.56 22.70 5.47
C GLY A 41 -27.27 23.06 6.93
N LYS A 42 -26.95 22.07 7.80
CA LYS A 42 -26.48 22.28 9.18
C LYS A 42 -25.35 23.30 9.24
N SER A 43 -24.28 23.08 8.52
CA SER A 43 -23.10 23.98 8.51
C SER A 43 -23.44 25.37 7.91
N VAL A 44 -24.40 25.47 7.00
CA VAL A 44 -24.88 26.76 6.48
C VAL A 44 -25.58 27.54 7.59
N ALA A 45 -26.46 26.89 8.37
CA ALA A 45 -27.11 27.51 9.52
C ALA A 45 -26.12 27.90 10.63
N ALA A 46 -25.06 27.06 10.85
CA ALA A 46 -23.98 27.37 11.80
C ALA A 46 -23.19 28.61 11.40
N LYS A 47 -22.80 28.73 10.12
CA LYS A 47 -22.11 29.91 9.55
C LYS A 47 -22.98 31.16 9.64
N ALA A 48 -24.27 31.06 9.32
CA ALA A 48 -25.21 32.15 9.41
C ALA A 48 -25.40 32.64 10.87
N ALA A 49 -25.47 31.70 11.83
CA ALA A 49 -25.55 32.02 13.27
C ALA A 49 -24.26 32.74 13.73
N LEU A 50 -23.09 32.28 13.34
CA LEU A 50 -21.80 32.89 13.65
C LEU A 50 -21.70 34.32 13.10
N LEU A 51 -22.14 34.54 11.85
CA LEU A 51 -22.08 35.87 11.24
C LEU A 51 -23.00 36.88 11.86
N ARG A 52 -24.14 36.41 12.45
CA ARG A 52 -25.15 37.30 13.09
C ARG A 52 -24.80 37.71 14.52
N ASP A 53 -24.16 36.79 15.25
CA ASP A 53 -23.84 37.01 16.65
C ASP A 53 -22.34 37.34 16.82
N PRO A 54 -22.01 38.61 17.22
CA PRO A 54 -20.63 39.02 17.39
C PRO A 54 -19.85 38.28 18.48
N GLU A 55 -20.53 37.75 19.47
CA GLU A 55 -19.93 37.03 20.61
C GLU A 55 -19.93 35.51 20.42
N ALA A 56 -20.46 35.01 19.30
CA ALA A 56 -20.51 33.58 19.01
C ALA A 56 -19.16 33.02 18.59
N MET A 57 -18.90 31.80 19.03
CA MET A 57 -17.74 30.96 18.61
C MET A 57 -18.26 29.71 17.92
N LEU A 58 -17.64 29.35 16.82
CA LEU A 58 -17.92 28.10 16.09
C LEU A 58 -16.82 27.07 16.36
N LEU A 59 -17.20 25.92 16.89
CA LEU A 59 -16.34 24.77 17.10
C LEU A 59 -16.55 23.74 15.99
N VAL A 60 -15.44 23.24 15.43
CA VAL A 60 -15.43 22.19 14.41
C VAL A 60 -14.39 21.13 14.75
N PRO A 61 -14.58 19.86 14.35
CA PRO A 61 -13.72 18.75 14.78
C PRO A 61 -12.26 18.87 14.35
N THR A 62 -11.95 19.52 13.20
CA THR A 62 -10.62 19.50 12.59
C THR A 62 -10.08 20.89 12.27
N ARG A 63 -8.73 21.05 12.30
CA ARG A 63 -8.03 22.30 11.91
C ARG A 63 -8.30 22.67 10.45
N ILE A 64 -8.30 21.66 9.55
CA ILE A 64 -8.58 21.88 8.12
C ILE A 64 -10.00 22.40 7.95
N GLY A 65 -10.99 21.83 8.67
CA GLY A 65 -12.36 22.31 8.67
C GLY A 65 -12.47 23.75 9.15
N ALA A 66 -11.75 24.11 10.23
CA ALA A 66 -11.74 25.47 10.76
C ALA A 66 -11.14 26.48 9.77
N SER A 67 -10.03 26.14 9.13
CA SER A 67 -9.39 26.99 8.10
C SER A 67 -10.30 27.21 6.90
N ARG A 68 -10.89 26.14 6.38
CA ARG A 68 -11.83 26.20 5.26
C ARG A 68 -13.03 27.10 5.57
N ILE A 69 -13.68 26.90 6.74
CA ILE A 69 -14.83 27.73 7.12
C ILE A 69 -14.42 29.20 7.25
N ARG A 70 -13.26 29.50 7.84
CA ARG A 70 -12.76 30.87 7.91
C ARG A 70 -12.55 31.48 6.53
N GLU A 71 -11.98 30.75 5.59
CA GLU A 71 -11.79 31.20 4.20
C GLU A 71 -13.14 31.45 3.52
N GLU A 72 -14.09 30.49 3.63
CA GLU A 72 -15.43 30.62 3.02
C GLU A 72 -16.21 31.82 3.52
N ILE A 73 -16.11 32.17 4.81
CA ILE A 73 -16.93 33.26 5.38
C ILE A 73 -16.16 34.57 5.52
N SER A 74 -14.84 34.60 5.31
CA SER A 74 -14.02 35.81 5.43
C SER A 74 -14.47 36.94 4.51
N ALA A 75 -14.96 36.60 3.32
CA ALA A 75 -15.47 37.58 2.34
C ALA A 75 -16.79 38.28 2.79
N PHE A 76 -17.52 37.69 3.73
CA PHE A 76 -18.83 38.21 4.21
C PHE A 76 -18.75 38.77 5.61
N ALA A 77 -17.63 38.54 6.31
CA ALA A 77 -17.42 39.08 7.64
C ALA A 77 -17.07 40.59 7.58
N PRO A 78 -17.52 41.41 8.58
CA PRO A 78 -17.08 42.78 8.70
C PRO A 78 -15.55 42.86 8.79
N PRO A 79 -14.87 43.76 8.06
CA PRO A 79 -13.40 43.82 7.93
C PRO A 79 -12.62 43.92 9.26
N ALA A 80 -13.24 44.37 10.30
CA ALA A 80 -12.64 44.59 11.64
C ALA A 80 -12.94 43.48 12.64
N ARG A 81 -13.65 42.40 12.26
CA ARG A 81 -14.10 41.37 13.18
C ARG A 81 -13.28 40.09 13.04
N PRO A 82 -12.60 39.62 14.11
CA PRO A 82 -12.02 38.29 14.11
C PRO A 82 -13.12 37.24 14.04
N LEU A 83 -12.90 36.23 13.17
CA LEU A 83 -13.80 35.09 13.03
C LEU A 83 -13.39 34.02 14.05
N GLU A 84 -14.22 33.83 15.07
CA GLU A 84 -14.00 32.87 16.14
C GLU A 84 -14.39 31.45 15.66
N VAL A 85 -13.58 30.84 14.79
CA VAL A 85 -13.75 29.45 14.32
C VAL A 85 -12.56 28.63 14.78
N HIS A 86 -12.79 27.69 15.66
CA HIS A 86 -11.74 26.95 16.35
C HIS A 86 -12.03 25.45 16.41
N THR A 87 -11.00 24.67 16.77
CA THR A 87 -11.20 23.30 17.25
C THR A 87 -11.33 23.29 18.77
N PRO A 88 -11.97 22.26 19.37
CA PRO A 88 -12.05 22.15 20.84
C PRO A 88 -10.67 22.23 21.53
N SER A 89 -9.64 21.58 20.94
CA SER A 89 -8.27 21.63 21.48
C SER A 89 -7.65 23.02 21.42
N ALA A 90 -7.97 23.84 20.41
CA ALA A 90 -7.48 25.22 20.32
C ALA A 90 -8.08 26.11 21.42
N VAL A 91 -9.38 25.91 21.72
CA VAL A 91 -10.06 26.61 22.83
C VAL A 91 -9.49 26.15 24.18
N ALA A 92 -9.30 24.83 24.37
CA ALA A 92 -8.68 24.28 25.57
C ALA A 92 -7.28 24.88 25.82
N PHE A 93 -6.47 24.96 24.78
CA PHE A 93 -5.15 25.60 24.86
C PHE A 93 -5.25 27.08 25.25
N SER A 94 -6.22 27.82 24.70
CA SER A 94 -6.44 29.23 25.05
C SER A 94 -6.84 29.42 26.53
N ILE A 95 -7.68 28.54 27.08
CA ILE A 95 -8.07 28.52 28.48
C ILE A 95 -6.85 28.28 29.39
N LEU A 96 -6.06 27.24 29.11
CA LEU A 96 -4.86 26.92 29.88
C LEU A 96 -3.80 28.02 29.80
N ARG A 97 -3.64 28.62 28.62
CA ARG A 97 -2.75 29.80 28.45
C ARG A 97 -3.20 30.98 29.29
N SER A 98 -4.50 31.26 29.32
CA SER A 98 -5.07 32.33 30.15
C SER A 98 -4.84 32.07 31.63
N LEU A 99 -4.98 30.82 32.09
CA LEU A 99 -4.69 30.44 33.46
C LEU A 99 -3.18 30.58 33.77
N ALA A 100 -2.30 30.12 32.90
CA ALA A 100 -0.86 30.25 33.10
C ALA A 100 -0.42 31.73 33.21
N VAL A 101 -0.98 32.59 32.37
CA VAL A 101 -0.74 34.05 32.43
C VAL A 101 -1.24 34.62 33.77
N ALA A 102 -2.46 34.24 34.21
CA ALA A 102 -3.01 34.68 35.49
C ALA A 102 -2.17 34.23 36.70
N GLN A 103 -1.52 33.06 36.57
CA GLN A 103 -0.60 32.52 37.63
C GLN A 103 0.85 33.02 37.48
N GLY A 104 1.17 33.79 36.44
CA GLY A 104 2.57 34.19 36.19
C GLY A 104 3.50 33.03 35.75
N LYS A 105 2.92 31.94 35.21
CA LYS A 105 3.62 30.74 34.75
C LYS A 105 3.93 30.85 33.23
N PRO A 106 4.94 30.08 32.75
CA PRO A 106 5.20 29.97 31.32
C PRO A 106 4.00 29.41 30.54
N THR A 107 3.90 29.80 29.29
CA THR A 107 2.83 29.34 28.38
C THR A 107 2.88 27.81 28.20
N PRO A 108 1.75 27.09 28.33
CA PRO A 108 1.72 25.65 28.09
C PRO A 108 2.14 25.29 26.66
N ARG A 109 2.60 24.07 26.47
CA ARG A 109 3.02 23.53 25.17
C ARG A 109 2.18 22.32 24.79
N LEU A 110 1.89 22.16 23.49
CA LEU A 110 1.19 20.98 22.99
C LEU A 110 2.23 19.94 22.57
N LEU A 111 2.13 18.73 23.11
CA LEU A 111 2.84 17.55 22.63
C LEU A 111 2.22 17.11 21.29
N THR A 112 3.03 17.04 20.24
CA THR A 112 2.60 16.45 18.96
C THR A 112 2.45 14.94 19.10
N GLY A 113 1.65 14.30 18.25
CA GLY A 113 1.53 12.85 18.24
C GLY A 113 2.88 12.13 18.05
N ALA A 114 3.77 12.70 17.24
CA ALA A 114 5.12 12.17 17.05
C ALA A 114 5.99 12.28 18.32
N ALA A 115 5.92 13.41 19.02
CA ALA A 115 6.66 13.58 20.27
C ALA A 115 6.13 12.67 21.40
N GLN A 116 4.82 12.43 21.43
CA GLN A 116 4.22 11.46 22.34
C GLN A 116 4.67 10.03 22.01
N ASP A 117 4.70 9.66 20.73
CA ASP A 117 5.14 8.34 20.28
C ASP A 117 6.61 8.08 20.62
N GLU A 118 7.47 9.10 20.50
CA GLU A 118 8.87 9.06 20.89
C GLU A 118 9.05 8.78 22.39
N ILE A 119 8.31 9.47 23.25
CA ILE A 119 8.35 9.25 24.69
C ILE A 119 7.88 7.83 25.04
N LEU A 120 6.77 7.36 24.43
CA LEU A 120 6.27 6.01 24.65
C LEU A 120 7.24 4.94 24.13
N ALA A 121 7.89 5.16 23.00
CA ALA A 121 8.90 4.25 22.46
C ALA A 121 10.09 4.12 23.42
N ALA A 122 10.63 5.24 23.88
CA ALA A 122 11.76 5.25 24.83
C ALA A 122 11.40 4.59 26.16
N LEU A 123 10.18 4.83 26.66
CA LEU A 123 9.67 4.21 27.89
C LEU A 123 9.57 2.68 27.74
N LEU A 124 8.98 2.20 26.65
CA LEU A 124 8.83 0.76 26.38
C LEU A 124 10.17 0.07 26.11
N ALA A 125 11.12 0.74 25.46
CA ALA A 125 12.48 0.24 25.28
C ALA A 125 13.19 0.09 26.63
N GLY A 126 13.14 1.12 27.50
CA GLY A 126 13.69 1.04 28.86
C GLY A 126 13.10 -0.09 29.68
N GLN A 127 11.79 -0.34 29.55
CA GLN A 127 11.13 -1.48 30.21
C GLN A 127 11.63 -2.83 29.63
N ALA A 128 11.82 -2.94 28.33
CA ALA A 128 12.35 -4.14 27.68
C ALA A 128 13.78 -4.44 28.13
N ASP A 129 14.59 -3.42 28.34
CA ASP A 129 15.97 -3.51 28.85
C ASP A 129 16.04 -3.74 30.38
N GLY A 130 14.89 -3.78 31.07
CA GLY A 130 14.82 -3.98 32.52
C GLY A 130 15.27 -2.79 33.34
N VAL A 131 15.31 -1.58 32.79
CA VAL A 131 15.72 -0.33 33.45
C VAL A 131 14.54 0.38 34.11
N GLY A 132 13.28 0.09 33.65
CA GLY A 132 12.06 0.68 34.16
C GLY A 132 11.61 0.15 35.53
N ARG A 133 10.48 0.67 36.04
CA ARG A 133 9.83 0.17 37.25
C ARG A 133 9.32 -1.25 37.08
N ALA A 134 9.18 -2.00 38.18
CA ALA A 134 8.49 -3.28 38.14
C ALA A 134 7.01 -3.12 37.75
N LEU A 135 6.63 -3.65 36.64
CA LEU A 135 5.26 -3.58 36.11
C LEU A 135 4.40 -4.74 36.59
N PRO A 136 3.09 -4.52 36.87
CA PRO A 136 2.12 -5.60 37.13
C PRO A 136 1.79 -6.33 35.82
N TRP A 137 2.67 -7.27 35.40
CA TRP A 137 2.58 -7.89 34.10
C TRP A 137 1.43 -8.90 34.00
N PRO A 138 0.49 -8.78 33.02
CA PRO A 138 -0.64 -9.69 32.88
C PRO A 138 -0.21 -11.14 32.60
N PRO A 139 -0.84 -12.14 33.20
CA PRO A 139 -0.61 -13.54 32.89
C PRO A 139 -0.92 -13.83 31.42
N GLY A 140 0.04 -14.47 30.73
CA GLY A 140 -0.13 -14.85 29.31
C GLY A 140 0.28 -13.80 28.26
N LEU A 141 0.61 -12.58 28.68
CA LEU A 141 1.15 -11.56 27.78
C LEU A 141 2.68 -11.68 27.70
N PRO A 142 3.29 -12.03 26.54
CA PRO A 142 4.74 -12.13 26.44
C PRO A 142 5.39 -10.74 26.48
N GLN A 143 6.52 -10.58 27.20
CA GLN A 143 7.22 -9.29 27.30
C GLN A 143 7.75 -8.78 25.93
N SER A 144 7.90 -9.65 24.94
CA SER A 144 8.28 -9.27 23.58
C SER A 144 7.30 -8.28 22.91
N VAL A 145 6.09 -8.12 23.44
CA VAL A 145 5.13 -7.11 22.90
C VAL A 145 5.62 -5.67 23.11
N LEU A 146 6.52 -5.40 24.07
CA LEU A 146 7.09 -4.08 24.34
C LEU A 146 7.79 -3.47 23.12
N SER A 147 8.36 -4.31 22.25
CA SER A 147 9.03 -3.88 21.02
C SER A 147 8.10 -3.75 19.82
N ILE A 148 6.79 -4.11 19.96
CA ILE A 148 5.84 -4.14 18.86
C ILE A 148 5.16 -2.78 18.70
N PRO A 149 5.23 -2.11 17.52
CA PRO A 149 4.56 -0.82 17.28
C PRO A 149 3.03 -0.85 17.53
N ALA A 150 2.38 -2.00 17.27
CA ALA A 150 0.94 -2.15 17.53
C ALA A 150 0.60 -2.03 19.01
N PHE A 151 1.42 -2.59 19.91
CA PHE A 151 1.25 -2.46 21.36
C PHE A 151 1.38 -1.00 21.81
N ARG A 152 2.36 -0.26 21.26
CA ARG A 152 2.54 1.17 21.54
C ARG A 152 1.31 1.98 21.11
N ASN A 153 0.69 1.63 19.98
CA ASN A 153 -0.55 2.27 19.53
C ASN A 153 -1.72 1.99 20.48
N GLU A 154 -1.91 0.72 20.91
CA GLU A 154 -2.95 0.38 21.88
C GLU A 154 -2.71 1.06 23.25
N LEU A 155 -1.44 1.14 23.69
CA LEU A 155 -1.10 1.87 24.90
C LEU A 155 -1.50 3.35 24.78
N ARG A 156 -1.15 4.01 23.69
CA ARG A 156 -1.56 5.40 23.45
C ARG A 156 -3.07 5.58 23.47
N ASP A 157 -3.81 4.63 22.88
CA ASP A 157 -5.26 4.69 22.82
C ASP A 157 -5.91 4.54 24.21
N ILE A 158 -5.41 3.64 25.06
CA ILE A 158 -5.95 3.51 26.43
C ILE A 158 -5.58 4.71 27.30
N LEU A 159 -4.35 5.26 27.19
CA LEU A 159 -3.97 6.48 27.89
C LEU A 159 -4.84 7.67 27.47
N ALA A 160 -5.14 7.80 26.18
CA ALA A 160 -6.05 8.82 25.69
C ALA A 160 -7.47 8.65 26.25
N ARG A 161 -7.98 7.40 26.30
CA ARG A 161 -9.29 7.12 26.92
C ARG A 161 -9.30 7.46 28.41
N ALA A 162 -8.29 7.02 29.18
CA ALA A 162 -8.19 7.37 30.60
C ALA A 162 -8.22 8.90 30.79
N ALA A 163 -7.39 9.63 30.05
CA ALA A 163 -7.36 11.09 30.11
C ALA A 163 -8.71 11.75 29.77
N GLU A 164 -9.45 11.23 28.76
CA GLU A 164 -10.78 11.76 28.39
C GLU A 164 -11.81 11.65 29.52
N PHE A 165 -11.70 10.61 30.32
CA PHE A 165 -12.59 10.43 31.48
C PHE A 165 -12.06 11.07 32.76
N GLY A 166 -10.83 11.62 32.69
CA GLY A 166 -10.18 12.30 33.82
C GLY A 166 -9.51 11.33 34.77
N LEU A 167 -9.24 10.09 34.34
CA LEU A 167 -8.51 9.09 35.14
C LEU A 167 -7.01 9.33 35.00
N ASP A 168 -6.32 9.38 36.14
CA ASP A 168 -4.85 9.31 36.16
C ASP A 168 -4.34 7.85 36.16
N GLY A 169 -3.01 7.67 36.16
CA GLY A 169 -2.42 6.33 36.17
C GLY A 169 -2.76 5.51 37.40
N THR A 170 -2.87 6.14 38.59
CA THR A 170 -3.23 5.48 39.83
C THR A 170 -4.69 5.02 39.81
N GLU A 171 -5.59 5.89 39.39
CA GLU A 171 -7.02 5.60 39.26
C GLU A 171 -7.29 4.51 38.20
N LEU A 172 -6.62 4.53 37.05
CA LEU A 172 -6.73 3.49 36.05
C LEU A 172 -6.24 2.12 36.58
N ARG A 173 -5.14 2.12 37.32
CA ARG A 173 -4.59 0.91 37.97
C ARG A 173 -5.53 0.36 39.06
N GLU A 174 -6.12 1.23 39.90
CA GLU A 174 -7.09 0.84 40.92
C GLU A 174 -8.36 0.25 40.29
N LEU A 175 -8.87 0.88 39.23
CA LEU A 175 -10.01 0.41 38.47
C LEU A 175 -9.72 -0.97 37.84
N GLY A 176 -8.54 -1.18 37.27
CA GLY A 176 -8.10 -2.48 36.73
C GLY A 176 -8.11 -3.59 37.81
N ARG A 177 -7.65 -3.25 39.01
CA ARG A 177 -7.64 -4.19 40.14
C ARG A 177 -9.06 -4.52 40.63
N GLU A 178 -9.95 -3.52 40.73
CA GLU A 178 -11.32 -3.69 41.16
C GLU A 178 -12.13 -4.56 40.20
N LEU A 179 -11.91 -4.40 38.90
CA LEU A 179 -12.65 -5.11 37.86
C LEU A 179 -11.98 -6.40 37.41
N GLY A 180 -10.75 -6.69 37.88
CA GLY A 180 -9.99 -7.86 37.48
C GLY A 180 -9.47 -7.78 36.05
N GLU A 181 -9.12 -6.57 35.60
CA GLU A 181 -8.55 -6.27 34.28
C GLU A 181 -7.04 -6.00 34.41
N PRO A 182 -6.18 -7.01 34.41
CA PRO A 182 -4.74 -6.86 34.64
C PRO A 182 -4.03 -6.01 33.58
N GLU A 183 -4.60 -5.91 32.36
CA GLU A 183 -4.12 -5.05 31.30
C GLU A 183 -4.28 -3.55 31.66
N TRP A 184 -5.32 -3.20 32.40
CA TRP A 184 -5.52 -1.83 32.89
C TRP A 184 -4.60 -1.50 34.09
N GLU A 185 -4.26 -2.49 34.92
CA GLU A 185 -3.24 -2.32 35.92
C GLU A 185 -1.87 -2.02 35.30
N LEU A 186 -1.49 -2.76 34.24
CA LEU A 186 -0.28 -2.51 33.46
C LEU A 186 -0.32 -1.12 32.79
N ALA A 187 -1.41 -0.80 32.08
CA ALA A 187 -1.56 0.48 31.39
C ALA A 187 -1.49 1.67 32.38
N GLY A 188 -2.11 1.55 33.57
CA GLY A 188 -2.07 2.57 34.62
C GLY A 188 -0.65 2.79 35.14
N ALA A 189 0.11 1.72 35.36
CA ALA A 189 1.51 1.83 35.80
C ALA A 189 2.40 2.49 34.73
N LEU A 190 2.22 2.16 33.46
CA LEU A 190 2.92 2.80 32.34
C LEU A 190 2.48 4.27 32.18
N TYR A 191 1.21 4.59 32.49
CA TYR A 191 0.70 5.96 32.44
C TYR A 191 1.34 6.83 33.51
N GLU A 192 1.48 6.33 34.77
CA GLU A 192 2.20 7.04 35.82
C GLU A 192 3.65 7.37 35.36
N GLU A 193 4.35 6.38 34.82
CA GLU A 193 5.73 6.56 34.35
C GLU A 193 5.79 7.55 33.15
N TYR A 194 4.86 7.46 32.21
CA TYR A 194 4.74 8.43 31.11
C TYR A 194 4.56 9.87 31.60
N LEU A 195 3.67 10.10 32.57
CA LEU A 195 3.44 11.42 33.11
C LEU A 195 4.67 12.00 33.85
N GLU A 196 5.43 11.17 34.55
CA GLU A 196 6.70 11.56 35.18
C GLU A 196 7.75 11.93 34.15
N VAL A 197 7.90 11.14 33.05
CA VAL A 197 8.84 11.45 31.99
C VAL A 197 8.47 12.75 31.29
N VAL A 198 7.18 13.00 31.03
CA VAL A 198 6.70 14.28 30.48
C VAL A 198 7.03 15.44 31.41
N ALA A 199 6.81 15.28 32.70
CA ALA A 199 7.10 16.32 33.70
C ALA A 199 8.62 16.59 33.86
N LEU A 200 9.47 15.54 33.80
CA LEU A 200 10.92 15.70 33.83
C LEU A 200 11.49 16.42 32.62
N ALA A 201 10.88 16.23 31.46
CA ALA A 201 11.28 16.91 30.23
C ALA A 201 10.94 18.41 30.22
N ASP A 202 10.16 18.90 31.20
CA ASP A 202 9.83 20.33 31.40
C ASP A 202 10.89 21.12 32.21
N LEU A 203 11.99 20.48 32.63
CA LEU A 203 13.13 21.15 33.25
C LEU A 203 14.10 21.67 32.15
N PRO A 204 14.47 22.95 32.16
CA PRO A 204 14.41 23.95 33.26
C PRO A 204 13.04 24.66 33.40
N ILE A 205 12.75 25.21 34.57
CA ILE A 205 11.52 25.88 35.01
C ILE A 205 11.00 27.00 34.07
N THR A 206 11.71 27.30 32.97
CA THR A 206 11.34 28.28 31.94
C THR A 206 10.48 27.68 30.81
N SER A 207 10.32 26.36 30.74
CA SER A 207 9.43 25.70 29.78
C SER A 207 8.05 25.45 30.40
N GLY A 208 6.96 25.84 29.69
CA GLY A 208 5.60 25.59 30.20
C GLY A 208 5.21 24.11 30.16
N GLU A 209 4.23 23.73 30.99
CA GLU A 209 3.68 22.36 31.04
C GLU A 209 3.32 21.82 29.65
N ARG A 210 3.57 20.55 29.41
CA ARG A 210 3.26 19.87 28.14
C ARG A 210 1.99 19.04 28.29
N PHE A 211 1.11 19.19 27.32
CA PHE A 211 -0.15 18.44 27.23
C PHE A 211 -0.25 17.72 25.89
N ASP A 212 -0.58 16.44 25.92
CA ASP A 212 -1.03 15.75 24.71
C ASP A 212 -2.47 16.15 24.35
N SER A 213 -2.92 15.71 23.17
CA SER A 213 -4.19 16.14 22.60
C SER A 213 -5.43 15.68 23.37
N ALA A 214 -5.33 14.61 24.16
CA ALA A 214 -6.43 14.11 24.98
C ALA A 214 -6.48 14.85 26.34
N ARG A 215 -5.31 14.95 27.00
CA ARG A 215 -5.18 15.62 28.31
C ARG A 215 -5.52 17.10 28.26
N ILE A 216 -5.19 17.81 27.17
CA ILE A 216 -5.42 19.26 27.10
C ILE A 216 -6.91 19.63 27.27
N LEU A 217 -7.83 18.80 26.77
CA LEU A 217 -9.28 19.02 26.90
C LEU A 217 -9.75 18.81 28.35
N ALA A 218 -9.30 17.71 28.98
CA ALA A 218 -9.64 17.37 30.35
C ALA A 218 -9.08 18.40 31.33
N GLU A 219 -7.82 18.81 31.17
CA GLU A 219 -7.17 19.83 32.00
C GLU A 219 -7.81 21.21 31.85
N ALA A 220 -8.22 21.58 30.61
CA ALA A 220 -8.95 22.84 30.41
C ALA A 220 -10.33 22.84 31.07
N ALA A 221 -11.04 21.71 31.04
CA ALA A 221 -12.32 21.58 31.75
C ALA A 221 -12.10 21.69 33.27
N LEU A 222 -11.12 20.97 33.84
CA LEU A 222 -10.75 21.04 35.24
C LEU A 222 -10.31 22.47 35.65
N ALA A 223 -9.51 23.11 34.78
CA ALA A 223 -9.08 24.50 35.04
C ALA A 223 -10.28 25.47 35.12
N LEU A 224 -11.30 25.28 34.28
CA LEU A 224 -12.53 26.07 34.38
C LEU A 224 -13.35 25.74 35.64
N GLU A 225 -13.45 24.44 35.98
CA GLU A 225 -14.17 23.98 37.19
C GLU A 225 -13.55 24.55 38.49
N GLU A 226 -12.20 24.64 38.53
CA GLU A 226 -11.42 25.06 39.71
C GLU A 226 -10.82 26.48 39.61
N TRP A 227 -11.24 27.29 38.65
CA TRP A 227 -10.60 28.57 38.31
C TRP A 227 -10.39 29.50 39.54
N GLU A 228 -11.42 29.67 40.37
CA GLU A 228 -11.40 30.54 41.54
C GLU A 228 -10.51 30.00 42.68
N HIS A 229 -10.20 28.70 42.65
CA HIS A 229 -9.23 28.09 43.55
C HIS A 229 -7.79 28.22 43.08
N ARG A 230 -7.61 28.37 41.75
CA ARG A 230 -6.29 28.41 41.10
C ARG A 230 -5.75 29.82 40.90
N THR A 231 -6.63 30.84 40.83
CA THR A 231 -6.24 32.24 40.60
C THR A 231 -7.33 33.22 41.08
N GLU A 232 -6.89 34.47 41.40
CA GLU A 232 -7.81 35.57 41.71
C GLU A 232 -8.31 36.31 40.43
N ALA A 233 -7.70 35.98 39.24
CA ALA A 233 -8.11 36.62 38.01
C ALA A 233 -9.54 36.16 37.62
N PRO A 234 -10.32 37.02 36.95
CA PRO A 234 -11.67 36.65 36.52
C PRO A 234 -11.59 35.50 35.51
N ALA A 235 -12.46 34.51 35.63
CA ALA A 235 -12.57 33.40 34.70
C ALA A 235 -13.01 33.88 33.32
N PRO A 236 -12.59 33.18 32.26
CA PRO A 236 -13.08 33.41 30.90
C PRO A 236 -14.60 33.30 30.84
N SER A 237 -15.27 34.27 30.22
CA SER A 237 -16.70 34.22 29.91
C SER A 237 -16.93 33.72 28.50
N PHE A 238 -18.01 32.97 28.33
CA PHE A 238 -18.38 32.41 27.03
C PHE A 238 -19.78 32.81 26.67
N GLY A 239 -19.95 33.34 25.45
CA GLY A 239 -21.27 33.66 24.90
C GLY A 239 -21.92 32.43 24.26
N ARG A 240 -22.38 32.58 23.04
CA ARG A 240 -22.92 31.46 22.26
C ARG A 240 -21.84 30.60 21.65
N ILE A 241 -21.88 29.30 21.90
CA ILE A 241 -20.97 28.29 21.31
C ILE A 241 -21.77 27.44 20.33
N ILE A 242 -21.39 27.50 19.07
CA ILE A 242 -21.99 26.72 18.01
C ILE A 242 -21.05 25.54 17.78
N VAL A 243 -21.53 24.30 17.85
CA VAL A 243 -20.73 23.09 17.59
C VAL A 243 -21.27 22.43 16.34
N ASP A 244 -20.50 22.49 15.25
CA ASP A 244 -20.82 21.75 14.02
C ASP A 244 -20.23 20.34 14.09
N ASP A 245 -20.91 19.36 13.50
CA ASP A 245 -20.57 17.94 13.57
C ASP A 245 -20.41 17.41 15.01
N TYR A 246 -21.34 17.76 15.91
CA TYR A 246 -21.32 17.33 17.32
C TYR A 246 -21.34 15.79 17.49
N GLN A 247 -21.72 15.01 16.49
CA GLN A 247 -21.59 13.54 16.50
C GLN A 247 -20.14 13.08 16.60
N GLU A 248 -19.16 13.95 16.36
CA GLU A 248 -17.73 13.67 16.51
C GLU A 248 -17.20 14.03 17.92
N ALA A 249 -18.04 14.42 18.84
CA ALA A 249 -17.62 14.80 20.18
C ALA A 249 -17.14 13.57 20.99
N THR A 250 -15.98 13.73 21.64
CA THR A 250 -15.45 12.77 22.64
C THR A 250 -15.95 13.14 24.04
N ALA A 251 -15.75 12.24 25.02
CA ALA A 251 -16.11 12.51 26.40
C ALA A 251 -15.40 13.76 26.97
N ALA A 252 -14.14 14.00 26.59
CA ALA A 252 -13.39 15.19 27.00
C ALA A 252 -13.97 16.49 26.40
N VAL A 253 -14.41 16.47 25.12
CA VAL A 253 -15.10 17.62 24.51
C VAL A 253 -16.40 17.91 25.21
N VAL A 254 -17.18 16.88 25.53
CA VAL A 254 -18.45 17.04 26.28
C VAL A 254 -18.19 17.62 27.65
N ARG A 255 -17.19 17.16 28.40
CA ARG A 255 -16.82 17.72 29.71
C ARG A 255 -16.39 19.19 29.60
N LEU A 256 -15.60 19.55 28.59
CA LEU A 256 -15.22 20.95 28.35
C LEU A 256 -16.46 21.82 28.07
N LEU A 257 -17.39 21.35 27.22
CA LEU A 257 -18.65 22.08 26.97
C LEU A 257 -19.51 22.24 28.24
N GLN A 258 -19.56 21.20 29.09
CA GLN A 258 -20.26 21.29 30.38
C GLN A 258 -19.60 22.32 31.32
N ALA A 259 -18.27 22.34 31.40
CA ALA A 259 -17.55 23.35 32.18
C ALA A 259 -17.78 24.78 31.65
N MET A 260 -17.91 24.94 30.30
CA MET A 260 -18.22 26.25 29.70
C MET A 260 -19.71 26.66 29.94
N THR A 261 -20.63 25.70 29.90
CA THR A 261 -22.07 26.00 30.19
C THR A 261 -22.29 26.37 31.64
N SER A 262 -21.58 25.78 32.59
CA SER A 262 -21.66 26.19 34.00
C SER A 262 -21.17 27.63 34.24
N ARG A 263 -20.49 28.22 33.24
CA ARG A 263 -20.02 29.63 33.22
C ARG A 263 -20.82 30.49 32.24
N GLY A 264 -22.06 30.07 31.91
CA GLY A 264 -23.03 30.85 31.17
C GLY A 264 -23.03 30.67 29.66
N ALA A 265 -22.20 29.78 29.10
CA ALA A 265 -22.23 29.51 27.68
C ALA A 265 -23.59 28.93 27.23
N GLN A 266 -24.08 29.39 26.10
CA GLN A 266 -25.27 28.82 25.44
C GLN A 266 -24.85 27.97 24.23
N LEU A 267 -25.30 26.71 24.15
CA LEU A 267 -24.88 25.78 23.11
C LEU A 267 -25.89 25.70 21.97
N THR A 268 -25.36 25.65 20.74
CA THR A 268 -26.10 25.23 19.55
C THR A 268 -25.35 24.04 18.94
N LEU A 269 -25.88 22.82 19.14
CA LEU A 269 -25.25 21.56 18.75
C LEU A 269 -25.87 21.04 17.47
N LEU A 270 -25.11 21.02 16.36
CA LEU A 270 -25.58 20.52 15.05
C LEU A 270 -25.00 19.15 14.79
N ALA A 271 -25.82 18.16 14.47
CA ALA A 271 -25.36 16.78 14.34
C ALA A 271 -26.17 15.92 13.36
N ASP A 272 -25.52 14.88 12.89
CA ASP A 272 -26.13 13.66 12.34
C ASP A 272 -25.40 12.42 12.86
N PRO A 273 -25.97 11.68 13.82
CA PRO A 273 -25.29 10.51 14.39
C PRO A 273 -25.12 9.33 13.41
N ASP A 274 -25.78 9.34 12.23
CA ASP A 274 -25.64 8.29 11.23
C ASP A 274 -24.39 8.44 10.37
N VAL A 275 -23.65 9.56 10.49
CA VAL A 275 -22.44 9.84 9.68
C VAL A 275 -21.20 10.14 10.52
N ALA A 276 -21.15 9.67 11.76
CA ALA A 276 -19.97 9.81 12.58
C ALA A 276 -18.79 9.04 11.95
N VAL A 277 -17.65 9.72 11.81
CA VAL A 277 -16.46 9.17 11.10
C VAL A 277 -15.24 9.03 12.00
N GLN A 278 -15.27 9.52 13.25
CA GLN A 278 -14.15 9.48 14.20
C GLN A 278 -14.41 8.60 15.43
N THR A 279 -15.33 7.64 15.34
CA THR A 279 -15.64 6.73 16.45
C THR A 279 -14.39 5.96 16.91
N PHE A 280 -13.50 5.58 15.99
CA PHE A 280 -12.22 4.97 16.30
C PHE A 280 -11.24 5.89 17.09
N ARG A 281 -11.48 7.21 17.09
CA ARG A 281 -10.75 8.20 17.89
C ARG A 281 -11.51 8.65 19.14
N GLY A 282 -12.55 7.92 19.53
CA GLY A 282 -13.33 8.18 20.73
C GLY A 282 -14.55 9.06 20.54
N ALA A 283 -14.89 9.45 19.33
CA ALA A 283 -16.18 10.10 19.08
C ALA A 283 -17.33 9.18 19.51
N ARG A 284 -18.32 9.74 20.19
CA ARG A 284 -19.50 9.01 20.70
C ARG A 284 -20.77 9.65 20.19
N PRO A 285 -21.33 9.17 19.07
CA PRO A 285 -22.56 9.74 18.49
C PRO A 285 -23.75 9.72 19.45
N GLN A 286 -23.70 8.88 20.48
CA GLN A 286 -24.74 8.78 21.54
C GLN A 286 -24.89 10.08 22.32
N PHE A 287 -23.85 10.91 22.46
CA PHE A 287 -23.96 12.22 23.09
C PHE A 287 -24.96 13.15 22.39
N VAL A 288 -25.23 12.90 21.11
CA VAL A 288 -26.29 13.62 20.38
C VAL A 288 -27.66 13.34 21.00
N ALA A 289 -27.95 12.11 21.42
CA ALA A 289 -29.19 11.78 22.10
C ALA A 289 -29.21 12.36 23.53
N SER A 290 -28.10 12.22 24.26
CA SER A 290 -27.98 12.68 25.64
C SER A 290 -28.16 14.20 25.80
N ALA A 291 -27.83 15.00 24.80
CA ALA A 291 -27.86 16.46 24.85
C ALA A 291 -29.24 17.08 25.26
N ALA A 292 -30.33 16.32 25.09
CA ALA A 292 -31.67 16.76 25.50
C ALA A 292 -31.97 16.48 26.99
N GLY A 293 -31.21 15.62 27.67
CA GLY A 293 -31.38 15.34 29.10
C GLY A 293 -30.86 16.47 29.99
N ASP A 294 -31.20 16.41 31.28
CA ASP A 294 -31.02 17.56 32.17
C ASP A 294 -29.91 17.41 33.25
N ARG A 295 -29.38 16.21 33.50
CA ARG A 295 -28.54 15.99 34.71
C ARG A 295 -27.37 15.00 34.56
N GLY A 296 -27.11 14.49 33.36
CA GLY A 296 -26.05 13.50 33.15
C GLY A 296 -24.86 14.04 32.35
N ARG A 297 -23.89 13.17 32.11
CA ARG A 297 -22.73 13.47 31.23
C ARG A 297 -23.23 13.71 29.80
N GLY A 298 -22.98 14.91 29.27
CA GLY A 298 -23.44 15.32 27.95
C GLY A 298 -24.92 15.73 27.88
N GLU A 299 -25.58 15.90 29.03
CA GLU A 299 -26.93 16.41 29.14
C GLU A 299 -26.90 17.93 29.37
N PHE A 300 -27.61 18.66 28.50
CA PHE A 300 -27.62 20.13 28.52
C PHE A 300 -29.01 20.73 28.59
N GLY A 301 -30.04 19.89 28.66
CA GLY A 301 -31.43 20.36 28.57
C GLY A 301 -31.75 21.01 27.23
N ALA A 302 -31.07 20.57 26.15
CA ALA A 302 -31.18 21.22 24.86
C ALA A 302 -32.53 20.97 24.18
N ALA A 303 -33.22 22.05 23.75
CA ALA A 303 -34.36 21.95 22.88
C ALA A 303 -33.98 21.28 21.56
N THR A 304 -34.88 20.53 20.95
CA THR A 304 -34.62 19.80 19.72
C THR A 304 -35.30 20.44 18.52
N LEU A 305 -34.54 20.64 17.44
CA LEU A 305 -35.04 21.04 16.14
C LEU A 305 -34.55 20.03 15.09
N GLU A 306 -35.45 19.59 14.21
CA GLU A 306 -35.09 18.67 13.11
C GLU A 306 -35.16 19.42 11.78
N LEU A 307 -34.15 19.25 10.94
CA LEU A 307 -34.15 19.76 9.56
C LEU A 307 -34.76 18.72 8.62
N SER A 308 -35.85 19.09 7.99
CA SER A 308 -36.71 18.19 7.20
C SER A 308 -36.39 18.16 5.70
N SER A 309 -35.48 19.00 5.24
CA SER A 309 -35.13 19.16 3.82
C SER A 309 -33.66 18.89 3.55
N VAL A 310 -33.38 18.25 2.40
CA VAL A 310 -32.03 18.00 1.90
C VAL A 310 -31.80 18.80 0.62
N TYR A 311 -30.74 19.60 0.60
CA TYR A 311 -30.39 20.51 -0.50
C TYR A 311 -29.30 19.96 -1.39
N ARG A 312 -28.50 19.03 -0.89
CA ARG A 312 -27.40 18.37 -1.62
C ARG A 312 -27.93 17.18 -2.41
N GLY A 313 -27.57 17.10 -3.68
CA GLY A 313 -27.95 16.00 -4.54
C GLY A 313 -29.45 15.97 -4.88
N GLY A 314 -29.82 15.02 -5.70
CA GLY A 314 -31.22 14.79 -6.06
C GLY A 314 -31.85 13.66 -5.24
N ALA A 315 -33.12 13.42 -5.53
CA ALA A 315 -33.93 12.41 -4.83
C ALA A 315 -33.32 11.00 -4.90
N VAL A 316 -32.69 10.64 -6.03
CA VAL A 316 -32.05 9.33 -6.22
C VAL A 316 -30.89 9.13 -5.24
N LEU A 317 -29.98 10.11 -5.14
CA LEU A 317 -28.84 10.08 -4.20
C LEU A 317 -29.33 10.04 -2.76
N ARG A 318 -30.35 10.85 -2.44
CA ARG A 318 -30.94 10.90 -1.12
C ARG A 318 -31.55 9.56 -0.69
N ASN A 319 -32.21 8.85 -1.61
CA ASN A 319 -32.83 7.55 -1.30
C ASN A 319 -31.77 6.51 -0.92
N VAL A 320 -30.66 6.43 -1.64
CA VAL A 320 -29.55 5.51 -1.31
C VAL A 320 -29.03 5.81 0.09
N VAL A 321 -28.78 7.07 0.43
CA VAL A 321 -28.33 7.49 1.77
C VAL A 321 -29.36 7.14 2.85
N ALA A 322 -30.64 7.36 2.57
CA ALA A 322 -31.73 7.06 3.50
C ALA A 322 -31.87 5.55 3.76
N THR A 323 -31.76 4.73 2.71
CA THR A 323 -31.79 3.26 2.81
C THR A 323 -30.58 2.75 3.59
N ALA A 324 -29.37 3.25 3.29
CA ALA A 324 -28.17 2.90 4.03
C ALA A 324 -28.25 3.27 5.52
N SER A 325 -28.86 4.43 5.85
CA SER A 325 -29.04 4.86 7.24
C SER A 325 -29.92 3.91 8.06
N GLN A 326 -30.75 3.08 7.44
CA GLN A 326 -31.56 2.09 8.14
C GLN A 326 -30.72 0.90 8.66
N MET A 327 -29.53 0.71 8.13
CA MET A 327 -28.61 -0.35 8.55
C MET A 327 -27.92 -0.04 9.89
N VAL A 328 -27.99 1.19 10.35
CA VAL A 328 -27.41 1.64 11.63
C VAL A 328 -28.51 1.74 12.69
N ALA A 329 -28.23 1.29 13.91
CA ALA A 329 -29.14 1.46 15.02
C ALA A 329 -29.47 2.97 15.24
N PRO A 330 -30.74 3.36 15.37
CA PRO A 330 -31.11 4.76 15.50
C PRO A 330 -30.60 5.33 16.83
N ILE A 331 -29.86 6.41 16.74
CA ILE A 331 -29.47 7.28 17.86
C ILE A 331 -30.32 8.55 17.76
N SER A 332 -31.17 8.86 18.76
CA SER A 332 -32.14 9.96 18.68
C SER A 332 -33.29 9.71 17.67
N ALA A 333 -34.13 10.72 17.42
CA ALA A 333 -35.31 10.58 16.59
C ALA A 333 -34.98 10.16 15.15
N ALA A 334 -35.64 9.12 14.64
CA ALA A 334 -35.44 8.60 13.30
C ALA A 334 -36.13 9.43 12.18
N ALA A 335 -36.88 10.49 12.56
CA ALA A 335 -37.63 11.31 11.61
C ALA A 335 -36.74 11.99 10.55
N ARG A 336 -35.49 12.37 10.94
CA ARG A 336 -34.48 12.92 10.00
C ARG A 336 -34.19 12.02 8.79
N ARG A 337 -34.32 10.71 8.94
CA ARG A 337 -34.09 9.73 7.86
C ARG A 337 -35.14 9.85 6.76
N ARG A 338 -36.30 10.48 7.05
CA ARG A 338 -37.38 10.73 6.10
C ARG A 338 -37.33 12.11 5.45
N ALA A 339 -36.32 12.93 5.76
CA ALA A 339 -36.14 14.24 5.13
C ALA A 339 -36.08 14.13 3.60
N GLU A 340 -36.77 14.99 2.90
CA GLU A 340 -36.99 14.94 1.47
C GLU A 340 -35.93 15.78 0.73
N ALA A 341 -35.50 15.29 -0.43
CA ALA A 341 -34.65 16.06 -1.34
C ALA A 341 -35.46 17.19 -2.00
N ARG A 342 -34.88 18.40 -2.02
CA ARG A 342 -35.51 19.58 -2.66
C ARG A 342 -35.39 19.55 -4.19
N GLN A 343 -34.47 18.76 -4.73
CA GLN A 343 -34.25 18.66 -6.17
C GLN A 343 -34.53 17.23 -6.66
N PRO A 344 -35.14 17.04 -7.81
CA PRO A 344 -35.21 15.73 -8.46
C PRO A 344 -33.84 15.36 -9.06
N GLY A 345 -33.67 14.11 -9.47
CA GLY A 345 -32.48 13.64 -10.20
C GLY A 345 -31.39 13.07 -9.31
N GLY A 346 -30.16 13.15 -9.83
CA GLY A 346 -29.01 12.42 -9.33
C GLY A 346 -28.88 11.06 -10.04
N THR A 347 -27.63 10.58 -10.17
CA THR A 347 -27.33 9.27 -10.79
C THR A 347 -26.58 8.41 -9.78
N VAL A 348 -26.99 7.15 -9.68
CA VAL A 348 -26.31 6.14 -8.87
C VAL A 348 -26.00 4.93 -9.74
N ARG A 349 -24.76 4.49 -9.70
CA ARG A 349 -24.29 3.29 -10.40
C ARG A 349 -23.55 2.38 -9.43
N ALA A 350 -23.80 1.10 -9.51
CA ALA A 350 -23.03 0.07 -8.82
C ALA A 350 -22.37 -0.82 -9.88
N VAL A 351 -21.05 -0.95 -9.83
CA VAL A 351 -20.29 -1.61 -10.90
C VAL A 351 -19.37 -2.68 -10.31
N GLU A 352 -19.55 -3.89 -10.79
CA GLU A 352 -18.76 -5.06 -10.43
C GLU A 352 -17.68 -5.29 -11.49
N LEU A 353 -16.44 -5.50 -11.04
CA LEU A 353 -15.27 -5.59 -11.90
C LEU A 353 -14.46 -6.83 -11.58
N ARG A 354 -13.73 -7.36 -12.55
CA ARG A 354 -13.05 -8.66 -12.48
C ARG A 354 -11.69 -8.60 -11.79
N SER A 355 -11.14 -7.42 -11.54
CA SER A 355 -9.84 -7.24 -10.87
C SER A 355 -9.64 -5.80 -10.41
N GLU A 356 -8.68 -5.58 -9.50
CA GLU A 356 -8.28 -4.23 -9.08
C GLU A 356 -7.78 -3.36 -10.25
N ALA A 357 -7.06 -3.94 -11.20
CA ALA A 357 -6.60 -3.22 -12.40
C ALA A 357 -7.76 -2.78 -13.30
N ALA A 358 -8.78 -3.64 -13.46
CA ALA A 358 -10.02 -3.30 -14.16
C ALA A 358 -10.79 -2.19 -13.41
N GLN A 359 -10.81 -2.26 -12.07
CA GLN A 359 -11.42 -1.22 -11.23
C GLN A 359 -10.73 0.13 -11.43
N ALA A 360 -9.40 0.18 -11.38
CA ALA A 360 -8.65 1.43 -11.61
C ALA A 360 -8.91 1.99 -13.02
N SER A 361 -8.96 1.12 -14.04
CA SER A 361 -9.25 1.51 -15.43
C SER A 361 -10.66 2.04 -15.60
N PHE A 362 -11.66 1.41 -14.96
CA PHE A 362 -13.05 1.87 -14.96
C PHE A 362 -13.20 3.22 -14.24
N ILE A 363 -12.59 3.38 -13.08
CA ILE A 363 -12.58 4.66 -12.34
C ILE A 363 -11.99 5.76 -13.22
N ALA A 364 -10.87 5.49 -13.90
CA ALA A 364 -10.28 6.45 -14.83
C ALA A 364 -11.19 6.83 -15.99
N SER A 365 -11.94 5.86 -16.55
CA SER A 365 -12.94 6.11 -17.59
C SER A 365 -14.05 7.06 -17.09
N VAL A 366 -14.63 6.78 -15.91
CA VAL A 366 -15.65 7.66 -15.30
C VAL A 366 -15.13 9.09 -15.07
N LEU A 367 -13.92 9.22 -14.51
CA LEU A 367 -13.32 10.52 -14.23
C LEU A 367 -13.01 11.31 -15.51
N ARG A 368 -12.53 10.63 -16.57
CA ARG A 368 -12.29 11.26 -17.87
C ARG A 368 -13.58 11.67 -18.56
N ALA A 369 -14.61 10.83 -18.54
CA ALA A 369 -15.92 11.17 -19.08
C ALA A 369 -16.47 12.42 -18.38
N ALA A 370 -16.40 12.49 -17.05
CA ALA A 370 -16.81 13.67 -16.30
C ALA A 370 -16.01 14.93 -16.67
N HIS A 371 -14.70 14.79 -16.90
CA HIS A 371 -13.85 15.91 -17.29
C HIS A 371 -14.06 16.33 -18.74
N LEU A 372 -14.05 15.37 -19.69
CA LEU A 372 -14.07 15.67 -21.12
C LEU A 372 -15.47 15.98 -21.65
N GLU A 373 -16.48 15.25 -21.21
CA GLU A 373 -17.86 15.37 -21.72
C GLU A 373 -18.68 16.36 -20.90
N ALA A 374 -18.58 16.29 -19.55
CA ALA A 374 -19.32 17.20 -18.69
C ALA A 374 -18.55 18.50 -18.37
N GLY A 375 -17.29 18.64 -18.80
CA GLY A 375 -16.45 19.81 -18.62
C GLY A 375 -16.05 20.11 -17.16
N LEU A 376 -16.14 19.12 -16.28
CA LEU A 376 -15.84 19.33 -14.85
C LEU A 376 -14.31 19.42 -14.63
N PRO A 377 -13.83 20.38 -13.86
CA PRO A 377 -12.43 20.42 -13.43
C PRO A 377 -12.06 19.16 -12.63
N TRP A 378 -10.79 18.75 -12.70
CA TRP A 378 -10.32 17.56 -11.98
C TRP A 378 -10.49 17.63 -10.46
N ASP A 379 -10.44 18.81 -9.86
CA ASP A 379 -10.61 19.06 -8.43
C ASP A 379 -12.07 19.04 -7.97
N GLU A 380 -13.02 19.02 -8.90
CA GLU A 380 -14.44 18.76 -8.65
C GLU A 380 -14.79 17.26 -8.70
N LEU A 381 -13.80 16.38 -8.87
CA LEU A 381 -13.96 14.93 -8.91
C LEU A 381 -13.28 14.30 -7.69
N ALA A 382 -13.92 13.30 -7.08
CA ALA A 382 -13.36 12.61 -5.92
C ALA A 382 -13.48 11.10 -6.00
N VAL A 383 -12.48 10.40 -5.46
CA VAL A 383 -12.54 8.96 -5.20
C VAL A 383 -12.43 8.73 -3.71
N ILE A 384 -13.39 8.03 -3.11
CA ILE A 384 -13.42 7.74 -1.68
C ILE A 384 -13.12 6.26 -1.48
N VAL A 385 -12.19 5.97 -0.57
CA VAL A 385 -11.75 4.63 -0.21
C VAL A 385 -11.83 4.40 1.30
N ARG A 386 -11.74 3.13 1.72
CA ARG A 386 -11.82 2.78 3.14
C ARG A 386 -10.50 2.98 3.89
N SER A 387 -9.36 2.69 3.28
CA SER A 387 -8.06 2.66 3.95
C SER A 387 -6.98 3.44 3.22
N ASP A 388 -5.99 3.92 3.98
CA ASP A 388 -4.82 4.63 3.44
C ASP A 388 -3.96 3.73 2.53
N GLY A 389 -3.83 2.44 2.87
CA GLY A 389 -3.09 1.48 2.05
C GLY A 389 -3.68 1.37 0.64
N PHE A 390 -4.99 1.12 0.54
CA PHE A 390 -5.68 1.04 -0.74
C PHE A 390 -5.67 2.38 -1.49
N ARG A 391 -5.79 3.51 -0.78
CA ARG A 391 -5.65 4.86 -1.37
C ARG A 391 -4.32 5.02 -2.12
N ASN A 392 -3.21 4.65 -1.47
CA ASN A 392 -1.88 4.84 -2.05
C ASN A 392 -1.69 3.97 -3.30
N THR A 393 -2.17 2.72 -3.27
CA THR A 393 -2.17 1.82 -4.42
C THR A 393 -2.99 2.41 -5.57
N LEU A 394 -4.23 2.83 -5.29
CA LEU A 394 -5.13 3.38 -6.30
C LEU A 394 -4.61 4.69 -6.92
N VAL A 395 -4.05 5.60 -6.11
CA VAL A 395 -3.40 6.83 -6.61
C VAL A 395 -2.26 6.48 -7.57
N GLY A 396 -1.43 5.48 -7.23
CA GLY A 396 -0.35 4.99 -8.10
C GLY A 396 -0.88 4.49 -9.45
N GLU A 397 -1.93 3.67 -9.43
CA GLU A 397 -2.56 3.12 -10.64
C GLU A 397 -3.24 4.20 -11.49
N LEU A 398 -4.01 5.10 -10.87
CA LEU A 398 -4.65 6.22 -11.59
C LEU A 398 -3.61 7.12 -12.26
N ARG A 399 -2.51 7.44 -11.58
CA ARG A 399 -1.40 8.21 -12.18
C ARG A 399 -0.71 7.46 -13.31
N ARG A 400 -0.57 6.13 -13.20
CA ARG A 400 0.01 5.30 -14.26
C ARG A 400 -0.81 5.36 -15.56
N ILE A 401 -2.12 5.47 -15.43
CA ILE A 401 -3.05 5.64 -16.55
C ILE A 401 -3.41 7.11 -16.83
N GLU A 402 -2.55 8.04 -16.42
CA GLU A 402 -2.59 9.47 -16.76
C GLU A 402 -3.78 10.26 -16.17
N ILE A 403 -4.36 9.81 -15.05
CA ILE A 403 -5.26 10.64 -14.25
C ILE A 403 -4.44 11.46 -13.26
N PRO A 404 -4.62 12.78 -13.15
CA PRO A 404 -3.91 13.62 -12.18
C PRO A 404 -4.50 13.41 -10.78
N ALA A 405 -4.34 12.19 -10.24
CA ALA A 405 -4.83 11.82 -8.92
C ALA A 405 -3.87 12.26 -7.81
N ARG A 406 -4.42 12.74 -6.71
CA ARG A 406 -3.65 13.15 -5.53
C ARG A 406 -4.35 12.74 -4.22
N PRO A 407 -3.62 12.38 -3.17
CA PRO A 407 -4.20 12.22 -1.85
C PRO A 407 -4.57 13.61 -1.26
N GLU A 408 -5.57 13.68 -0.41
CA GLU A 408 -5.97 14.92 0.28
C GLU A 408 -4.90 15.37 1.28
N SER A 409 -4.50 14.48 2.15
CA SER A 409 -3.40 14.70 3.08
C SER A 409 -2.28 13.74 2.76
N ARG A 410 -1.11 14.27 2.46
CA ARG A 410 0.09 13.44 2.38
C ARG A 410 0.62 13.24 3.80
N ARG A 411 0.07 12.26 4.49
CA ARG A 411 0.66 11.77 5.73
C ARG A 411 1.90 10.96 5.35
N MET A 412 3.05 11.62 5.30
CA MET A 412 4.31 10.99 4.97
C MET A 412 4.83 10.21 6.17
N VAL A 413 4.89 8.90 6.04
CA VAL A 413 5.74 8.06 6.90
C VAL A 413 7.12 8.08 6.24
N LEU A 414 7.99 8.97 6.69
CA LEU A 414 9.29 9.26 6.04
C LEU A 414 10.09 8.01 5.69
N ARG A 415 10.11 7.01 6.58
CA ARG A 415 10.86 5.76 6.36
C ARG A 415 10.36 4.92 5.16
N GLU A 416 9.09 5.11 4.75
CA GLU A 416 8.45 4.36 3.65
C GLU A 416 8.53 5.11 2.31
N GLU A 417 8.91 6.39 2.35
CA GLU A 417 9.00 7.19 1.15
C GLU A 417 10.16 6.73 0.26
N ARG A 418 9.85 6.49 -1.00
CA ARG A 418 10.76 5.96 -2.02
C ARG A 418 12.05 6.81 -2.16
N ALA A 419 11.95 8.12 -1.96
CA ALA A 419 13.07 9.04 -2.03
C ALA A 419 13.91 9.07 -0.74
N VAL A 420 13.30 8.75 0.40
CA VAL A 420 13.90 8.84 1.74
C VAL A 420 14.59 7.55 2.15
N ALA A 421 13.91 6.40 2.00
CA ALA A 421 14.43 5.10 2.43
C ALA A 421 15.86 4.81 1.94
N PRO A 422 16.24 5.10 0.65
CA PRO A 422 17.59 4.87 0.18
C PRO A 422 18.65 5.79 0.81
N LEU A 423 18.27 7.01 1.18
CA LEU A 423 19.17 7.96 1.84
C LEU A 423 19.48 7.50 3.26
N LEU A 424 18.45 7.07 4.00
CA LEU A 424 18.63 6.48 5.34
C LEU A 424 19.52 5.24 5.26
N LEU A 425 19.22 4.33 4.32
CA LEU A 425 19.98 3.12 4.08
C LEU A 425 21.45 3.42 3.75
N ALA A 426 21.73 4.38 2.87
CA ALA A 426 23.10 4.75 2.49
C ALA A 426 23.91 5.29 3.70
N VAL A 427 23.29 6.09 4.57
CA VAL A 427 23.93 6.59 5.79
C VAL A 427 24.21 5.46 6.78
N GLU A 428 23.30 4.48 6.92
CA GLU A 428 23.52 3.28 7.74
C GLU A 428 24.66 2.43 7.21
N MET A 429 24.67 2.14 5.91
CA MET A 429 25.76 1.41 5.26
C MET A 429 27.10 2.13 5.40
N ALA A 430 27.10 3.47 5.38
CA ALA A 430 28.29 4.29 5.58
C ALA A 430 28.84 4.22 7.01
N GLY A 431 27.96 4.09 8.01
CA GLY A 431 28.31 4.02 9.44
C GLY A 431 28.49 2.60 9.98
N SER A 432 28.12 1.56 9.21
CA SER A 432 28.22 0.16 9.65
C SER A 432 29.58 -0.44 9.33
N ALA A 433 30.08 -1.28 10.24
CA ALA A 433 31.27 -2.11 9.99
C ALA A 433 30.97 -3.31 9.07
N GLU A 434 29.75 -3.79 9.09
CA GLU A 434 29.28 -4.91 8.27
C GLU A 434 28.07 -4.48 7.44
N VAL A 435 28.19 -4.56 6.12
CA VAL A 435 27.11 -4.28 5.16
C VAL A 435 26.68 -5.60 4.54
N THR A 436 25.37 -5.83 4.47
CA THR A 436 24.82 -7.06 3.91
C THR A 436 24.60 -6.95 2.38
N SER A 437 24.60 -8.11 1.68
CA SER A 437 24.27 -8.17 0.25
C SER A 437 22.85 -7.66 -0.05
N ASP A 438 21.92 -7.84 0.87
CA ASP A 438 20.53 -7.39 0.70
C ASP A 438 20.43 -5.86 0.77
N GLN A 439 21.17 -5.21 1.69
CA GLN A 439 21.27 -3.76 1.73
C GLN A 439 21.90 -3.20 0.44
N ALA A 440 22.94 -3.85 -0.08
CA ALA A 440 23.57 -3.47 -1.34
C ALA A 440 22.58 -3.57 -2.51
N VAL A 441 21.83 -4.66 -2.62
CA VAL A 441 20.81 -4.86 -3.66
C VAL A 441 19.67 -3.86 -3.52
N GLN A 442 19.21 -3.61 -2.31
CA GLN A 442 18.16 -2.62 -2.02
C GLN A 442 18.59 -1.22 -2.46
N LEU A 443 19.81 -0.81 -2.19
CA LEU A 443 20.34 0.49 -2.62
C LEU A 443 20.47 0.57 -4.15
N LEU A 444 21.00 -0.48 -4.80
CA LEU A 444 21.15 -0.55 -6.27
C LEU A 444 19.80 -0.56 -6.99
N ALA A 445 18.78 -1.19 -6.43
CA ALA A 445 17.41 -1.22 -6.98
C ALA A 445 16.59 0.05 -6.69
N SER A 446 17.06 0.90 -5.77
CA SER A 446 16.40 2.14 -5.38
C SER A 446 16.55 3.23 -6.45
N PRO A 447 15.86 4.39 -6.32
CA PRO A 447 16.09 5.55 -7.18
C PRO A 447 17.55 6.03 -7.25
N VAL A 448 18.32 5.81 -6.19
CA VAL A 448 19.75 6.15 -6.15
C VAL A 448 20.53 5.27 -7.12
N GLY A 449 20.34 3.95 -7.08
CA GLY A 449 20.96 3.03 -8.02
C GLY A 449 20.27 3.04 -9.40
N GLY A 450 18.96 2.88 -9.43
CA GLY A 450 18.14 2.90 -10.63
C GLY A 450 18.18 1.60 -11.46
N LEU A 451 18.64 0.49 -10.89
CA LEU A 451 18.60 -0.81 -11.56
C LEU A 451 17.22 -1.45 -11.37
N ASP A 452 16.65 -1.94 -12.46
CA ASP A 452 15.43 -2.73 -12.40
C ASP A 452 15.72 -4.20 -11.97
N PRO A 453 14.69 -5.00 -11.63
CA PRO A 453 14.90 -6.39 -11.20
C PRO A 453 15.59 -7.28 -12.25
N VAL A 454 15.48 -6.95 -13.54
CA VAL A 454 16.15 -7.69 -14.62
C VAL A 454 17.64 -7.34 -14.62
N ALA A 455 17.97 -6.05 -14.51
CA ALA A 455 19.35 -5.58 -14.41
C ALA A 455 20.06 -6.13 -13.17
N ILE A 456 19.38 -6.18 -12.02
CA ILE A 456 19.92 -6.80 -10.79
C ILE A 456 20.23 -8.29 -11.03
N ARG A 457 19.34 -9.06 -11.67
CA ARG A 457 19.61 -10.47 -12.02
C ARG A 457 20.80 -10.63 -12.98
N ARG A 458 20.94 -9.73 -13.96
CA ARG A 458 22.09 -9.72 -14.88
C ARG A 458 23.38 -9.38 -14.15
N LEU A 459 23.35 -8.39 -13.26
CA LEU A 459 24.49 -8.02 -12.40
C LEU A 459 24.93 -9.20 -11.54
N ARG A 460 23.99 -9.86 -10.84
CA ARG A 460 24.29 -11.06 -10.06
C ARG A 460 24.94 -12.17 -10.91
N ARG A 461 24.44 -12.39 -12.12
CA ARG A 461 25.04 -13.37 -13.05
C ARG A 461 26.48 -12.98 -13.45
N TYR A 462 26.68 -11.70 -13.74
CA TYR A 462 28.02 -11.19 -14.06
C TYR A 462 29.00 -11.39 -12.89
N LEU A 463 28.60 -11.00 -11.68
CA LEU A 463 29.42 -11.13 -10.48
C LEU A 463 29.71 -12.60 -10.11
N ARG A 464 28.76 -13.53 -10.32
CA ARG A 464 29.04 -14.97 -10.19
C ARG A 464 30.14 -15.44 -11.13
N GLY A 465 30.23 -14.91 -12.33
CA GLY A 465 31.36 -15.17 -13.24
C GLY A 465 32.70 -14.72 -12.63
N GLN A 466 32.72 -13.52 -12.04
CA GLN A 466 33.90 -12.97 -11.35
C GLN A 466 34.34 -13.82 -10.15
N VAL A 467 33.42 -14.37 -9.38
CA VAL A 467 33.70 -15.29 -8.26
C VAL A 467 34.31 -16.58 -8.81
N ARG A 468 33.78 -17.15 -9.87
CA ARG A 468 34.32 -18.37 -10.52
C ARG A 468 35.73 -18.16 -11.11
N GLU A 469 36.03 -16.95 -11.55
CA GLU A 469 37.36 -16.56 -12.03
C GLU A 469 38.34 -16.19 -10.92
N GLY A 470 37.92 -16.27 -9.64
CA GLY A 470 38.74 -15.93 -8.48
C GLY A 470 38.96 -14.43 -8.26
N ALA A 471 38.17 -13.57 -8.94
CA ALA A 471 38.24 -12.11 -8.82
C ALA A 471 37.49 -11.57 -7.58
N ALA A 472 36.62 -12.37 -6.97
CA ALA A 472 35.92 -12.04 -5.74
C ALA A 472 35.78 -13.30 -4.85
N GLU A 473 35.71 -13.11 -3.53
CA GLU A 473 35.62 -14.21 -2.56
C GLU A 473 34.23 -14.86 -2.56
N SER A 474 33.20 -14.04 -2.68
CA SER A 474 31.78 -14.48 -2.72
C SER A 474 30.91 -13.52 -3.50
N LEU A 475 29.72 -13.97 -3.92
CA LEU A 475 28.72 -13.11 -4.54
C LEU A 475 28.27 -11.98 -3.60
N ALA A 476 28.13 -12.31 -2.31
CA ALA A 476 27.72 -11.33 -1.30
C ALA A 476 28.76 -10.20 -1.17
N SER A 477 30.05 -10.55 -1.03
CA SER A 477 31.12 -9.54 -0.97
C SER A 477 31.23 -8.72 -2.25
N ALA A 478 31.06 -9.34 -3.42
CA ALA A 478 31.07 -8.64 -4.72
C ALA A 478 29.90 -7.65 -4.85
N LEU A 479 28.68 -8.02 -4.42
CA LEU A 479 27.53 -7.12 -4.41
C LEU A 479 27.72 -5.93 -3.48
N VAL A 480 28.28 -6.17 -2.29
CA VAL A 480 28.60 -5.11 -1.33
C VAL A 480 29.66 -4.17 -1.93
N ALA A 481 30.76 -4.70 -2.43
CA ALA A 481 31.84 -3.90 -3.00
C ALA A 481 31.34 -2.96 -4.11
N VAL A 482 30.55 -3.44 -5.07
CA VAL A 482 30.03 -2.60 -6.19
C VAL A 482 29.01 -1.54 -5.71
N ALA A 483 28.40 -1.71 -4.55
CA ALA A 483 27.44 -0.76 -3.99
C ALA A 483 28.09 0.35 -3.14
N ILE A 484 29.27 0.07 -2.55
CA ILE A 484 29.90 0.99 -1.57
C ILE A 484 31.31 1.45 -1.96
N GLU A 485 31.98 0.80 -2.93
CA GLU A 485 33.32 1.14 -3.34
C GLU A 485 33.33 1.72 -4.76
N PRO A 486 33.74 3.00 -4.94
CA PRO A 486 33.76 3.65 -6.24
C PRO A 486 34.62 2.93 -7.29
N GLU A 487 35.72 2.28 -6.85
CA GLU A 487 36.65 1.55 -7.74
C GLU A 487 36.02 0.26 -8.26
N ALA A 488 35.38 -0.54 -7.38
CA ALA A 488 34.65 -1.74 -7.76
C ALA A 488 33.47 -1.40 -8.72
N ALA A 489 32.74 -0.33 -8.41
CA ALA A 489 31.68 0.17 -9.30
C ALA A 489 32.18 0.61 -10.67
N ALA A 490 33.37 1.22 -10.76
CA ALA A 490 33.98 1.67 -12.00
C ALA A 490 34.43 0.52 -12.92
N ALA A 491 34.75 -0.64 -12.33
CA ALA A 491 35.19 -1.83 -13.07
C ALA A 491 34.04 -2.58 -13.79
N LEU A 492 32.77 -2.27 -13.43
CA LEU A 492 31.60 -2.93 -14.00
C LEU A 492 31.40 -2.62 -15.51
N PRO A 493 30.70 -3.50 -16.25
CA PRO A 493 30.20 -3.23 -17.59
C PRO A 493 29.35 -1.94 -17.64
N ASN A 494 29.33 -1.27 -18.80
CA ASN A 494 28.66 0.01 -18.98
C ASN A 494 27.18 0.00 -18.57
N GLU A 495 26.49 -1.15 -18.76
CA GLU A 495 25.08 -1.30 -18.40
C GLU A 495 24.78 -1.16 -16.89
N PHE A 496 25.75 -1.45 -16.01
CA PHE A 496 25.62 -1.38 -14.56
C PHE A 496 26.43 -0.24 -13.92
N ARG A 497 27.49 0.20 -14.63
CA ARG A 497 28.50 1.12 -14.09
C ARG A 497 27.93 2.41 -13.54
N SER A 498 27.10 3.10 -14.30
CA SER A 498 26.56 4.40 -13.90
C SER A 498 25.67 4.31 -12.65
N ALA A 499 24.90 3.23 -12.54
CA ALA A 499 24.04 2.94 -11.38
C ALA A 499 24.87 2.64 -10.12
N ALA A 500 25.81 1.72 -10.22
CA ALA A 500 26.70 1.36 -9.12
C ALA A 500 27.56 2.54 -8.65
N GLN A 501 28.13 3.31 -9.58
CA GLN A 501 28.89 4.52 -9.24
C GLN A 501 28.07 5.60 -8.50
N ARG A 502 26.78 5.75 -8.82
CA ARG A 502 25.90 6.65 -8.03
C ARG A 502 25.72 6.12 -6.62
N ALA A 503 25.38 4.83 -6.47
CA ALA A 503 25.22 4.22 -5.16
C ALA A 503 26.50 4.37 -4.30
N ALA A 504 27.65 3.98 -4.85
CA ALA A 504 28.92 4.06 -4.17
C ALA A 504 29.30 5.51 -3.78
N ARG A 505 29.07 6.50 -4.66
CA ARG A 505 29.29 7.93 -4.33
C ARG A 505 28.41 8.42 -3.18
N VAL A 506 27.16 8.02 -3.11
CA VAL A 506 26.23 8.41 -2.04
C VAL A 506 26.70 7.85 -0.71
N VAL A 507 27.09 6.58 -0.67
CA VAL A 507 27.62 5.95 0.54
C VAL A 507 28.97 6.58 0.95
N ASP A 508 29.85 6.86 0.00
CA ASP A 508 31.16 7.47 0.26
C ASP A 508 31.04 8.91 0.79
N ALA A 509 30.12 9.71 0.21
CA ALA A 509 29.81 11.05 0.70
C ALA A 509 29.24 11.03 2.12
N ALA A 510 28.34 10.10 2.41
CA ALA A 510 27.82 9.92 3.77
C ALA A 510 28.93 9.50 4.75
N ARG A 511 29.83 8.60 4.34
CA ARG A 511 30.98 8.14 5.14
C ARG A 511 31.94 9.31 5.44
N SER A 512 32.21 10.14 4.44
CA SER A 512 33.07 11.32 4.59
C SER A 512 32.47 12.33 5.56
N ALA A 513 31.16 12.58 5.47
CA ALA A 513 30.44 13.48 6.37
C ALA A 513 30.35 12.92 7.82
N LEU A 514 30.22 11.60 7.97
CA LEU A 514 30.26 10.94 9.29
C LEU A 514 31.64 11.03 9.96
N ALA A 515 32.70 11.15 9.19
CA ALA A 515 34.07 11.28 9.71
C ALA A 515 34.43 12.72 10.16
N GLU A 516 33.56 13.70 9.97
CA GLU A 516 33.76 15.07 10.46
C GLU A 516 33.80 15.11 12.00
N PRO A 517 34.48 16.10 12.60
CA PRO A 517 34.63 16.19 14.08
C PRO A 517 33.28 16.30 14.81
N ALA A 518 32.24 16.85 14.20
CA ALA A 518 30.89 17.01 14.76
C ALA A 518 29.85 16.76 13.67
N PRO A 519 29.65 15.49 13.29
CA PRO A 519 28.70 15.16 12.23
C PRO A 519 27.27 15.39 12.72
N SER A 520 26.49 16.20 11.97
CA SER A 520 25.08 16.45 12.26
C SER A 520 24.19 15.57 11.39
N PRO A 521 23.01 15.16 11.86
CA PRO A 521 22.03 14.38 11.08
C PRO A 521 21.73 15.04 9.73
N ARG A 522 21.40 16.32 9.71
CA ARG A 522 21.10 17.09 8.49
C ARG A 522 22.31 17.15 7.56
N GLY A 523 23.51 17.40 8.11
CA GLY A 523 24.73 17.52 7.31
C GLY A 523 25.09 16.24 6.56
N VAL A 524 24.98 15.08 7.24
CA VAL A 524 25.26 13.76 6.63
C VAL A 524 24.21 13.40 5.59
N LEU A 525 22.93 13.62 5.88
CA LEU A 525 21.86 13.40 4.91
C LEU A 525 21.97 14.30 3.69
N TRP A 526 22.35 15.57 3.89
CA TRP A 526 22.59 16.50 2.80
C TRP A 526 23.74 16.05 1.90
N ALA A 527 24.85 15.59 2.48
CA ALA A 527 25.98 15.06 1.71
C ALA A 527 25.57 13.86 0.84
N ALA A 528 24.80 12.93 1.41
CA ALA A 528 24.26 11.79 0.68
C ALA A 528 23.30 12.22 -0.46
N TRP A 529 22.42 13.17 -0.18
CA TRP A 529 21.46 13.69 -1.17
C TRP A 529 22.15 14.41 -2.32
N ASP A 530 23.07 15.32 -2.04
CA ASP A 530 23.81 16.08 -3.04
C ASP A 530 24.64 15.15 -3.95
N ALA A 531 25.32 14.16 -3.36
CA ALA A 531 26.10 13.17 -4.10
C ALA A 531 25.25 12.28 -5.03
N SER A 532 23.94 12.12 -4.76
CA SER A 532 23.04 11.37 -5.62
C SER A 532 22.84 11.98 -7.00
N GLY A 533 22.94 13.31 -7.10
CA GLY A 533 22.67 14.08 -8.32
C GLY A 533 21.21 14.05 -8.78
N LEU A 534 20.30 13.53 -7.97
CA LEU A 534 18.87 13.35 -8.32
C LEU A 534 18.10 14.68 -8.33
N ALA A 535 18.54 15.69 -7.58
CA ALA A 535 17.85 16.96 -7.44
C ALA A 535 17.57 17.65 -8.80
N THR A 536 18.58 17.74 -9.67
CA THR A 536 18.44 18.37 -10.98
C THR A 536 17.51 17.57 -11.89
N HIS A 537 17.71 16.25 -11.93
CA HIS A 537 16.90 15.35 -12.76
C HIS A 537 15.42 15.38 -12.34
N TRP A 538 15.12 15.26 -11.04
CA TRP A 538 13.74 15.30 -10.55
C TRP A 538 13.09 16.66 -10.74
N ARG A 539 13.86 17.76 -10.57
CA ARG A 539 13.36 19.11 -10.86
C ARG A 539 12.98 19.28 -12.33
N GLU A 540 13.79 18.76 -13.25
CA GLU A 540 13.49 18.83 -14.68
C GLU A 540 12.24 18.02 -15.02
N LEU A 541 12.09 16.82 -14.45
CA LEU A 541 10.88 15.99 -14.61
C LEU A 541 9.65 16.69 -14.01
N ALA A 542 9.74 17.25 -12.80
CA ALA A 542 8.65 17.96 -12.14
C ALA A 542 8.16 19.15 -12.99
N LEU A 543 9.10 19.93 -13.55
CA LEU A 543 8.78 21.05 -14.42
C LEU A 543 8.22 20.63 -15.80
N ALA A 544 8.58 19.44 -16.28
CA ALA A 544 8.02 18.88 -17.51
C ALA A 544 6.55 18.43 -17.34
N GLY A 545 6.12 18.19 -16.11
CA GLY A 545 4.75 17.77 -15.80
C GLY A 545 4.45 16.31 -16.15
N GLY A 546 3.16 15.98 -16.24
CA GLY A 546 2.70 14.61 -16.48
C GLY A 546 2.91 13.66 -15.27
N PRO A 547 2.61 12.36 -15.41
CA PRO A 547 2.67 11.40 -14.30
C PRO A 547 4.08 11.23 -13.71
N ARG A 548 5.12 11.30 -14.56
CA ARG A 548 6.53 11.24 -14.13
C ARG A 548 6.94 12.50 -13.38
N GLY A 549 6.44 13.67 -13.84
CA GLY A 549 6.68 14.95 -13.19
C GLY A 549 6.02 15.03 -11.83
N ALA A 550 4.78 14.62 -11.70
CA ALA A 550 4.07 14.57 -10.42
C ALA A 550 4.77 13.65 -9.40
N ARG A 551 5.31 12.51 -9.86
CA ARG A 551 6.08 11.61 -8.99
C ARG A 551 7.41 12.23 -8.55
N ALA A 552 8.10 12.92 -9.46
CA ALA A 552 9.36 13.60 -9.15
C ALA A 552 9.15 14.77 -8.17
N ASP A 553 8.03 15.47 -8.27
CA ASP A 553 7.61 16.52 -7.34
C ASP A 553 7.36 15.94 -5.95
N ASP A 554 6.63 14.83 -5.87
CA ASP A 554 6.41 14.07 -4.65
C ASP A 554 7.73 13.58 -4.00
N ASP A 555 8.67 13.07 -4.79
CA ASP A 555 9.98 12.61 -4.33
C ASP A 555 10.81 13.78 -3.75
N LEU A 556 10.77 14.97 -4.38
CA LEU A 556 11.41 16.18 -3.88
C LEU A 556 10.81 16.67 -2.56
N ASP A 557 9.48 16.69 -2.46
CA ASP A 557 8.77 17.06 -1.23
C ASP A 557 9.14 16.13 -0.06
N ALA A 558 9.29 14.83 -0.32
CA ALA A 558 9.70 13.86 0.69
C ALA A 558 11.12 14.12 1.21
N VAL A 559 12.05 14.49 0.31
CA VAL A 559 13.42 14.87 0.73
C VAL A 559 13.40 16.17 1.55
N ILE A 560 12.63 17.17 1.15
CA ILE A 560 12.46 18.41 1.92
C ILE A 560 11.92 18.12 3.32
N ALA A 561 10.89 17.26 3.41
CA ALA A 561 10.31 16.84 4.70
C ALA A 561 11.35 16.13 5.59
N LEU A 562 12.20 15.26 5.00
CA LEU A 562 13.29 14.60 5.73
C LEU A 562 14.30 15.64 6.29
N MET A 563 14.73 16.60 5.46
CA MET A 563 15.69 17.63 5.88
C MET A 563 15.12 18.53 6.97
N THR A 564 13.85 18.91 6.87
CA THR A 564 13.14 19.70 7.89
C THR A 564 12.99 18.90 9.19
N SER A 565 12.72 17.61 9.10
CA SER A 565 12.65 16.73 10.26
C SER A 565 14.00 16.58 10.94
N ALA A 566 15.10 16.48 10.19
CA ALA A 566 16.45 16.42 10.71
C ALA A 566 16.83 17.73 11.44
N GLU A 567 16.52 18.88 10.85
CA GLU A 567 16.72 20.19 11.46
C GLU A 567 15.96 20.34 12.78
N SER A 568 14.67 20.00 12.79
CA SER A 568 13.83 20.05 13.99
C SER A 568 14.27 19.04 15.06
N TYR A 569 14.86 17.92 14.67
CA TYR A 569 15.41 16.94 15.59
C TYR A 569 16.69 17.46 16.24
N GLU A 570 17.60 18.06 15.46
CA GLU A 570 18.84 18.70 15.95
C GLU A 570 18.54 19.84 16.94
N GLU A 571 17.55 20.69 16.63
CA GLU A 571 17.11 21.77 17.52
C GLU A 571 16.60 21.26 18.88
N ARG A 572 15.88 20.13 18.87
CA ARG A 572 15.35 19.50 20.11
C ARG A 572 16.41 18.71 20.86
N ASN A 573 17.36 18.11 20.15
CA ASN A 573 18.40 17.22 20.68
C ASN A 573 19.80 17.76 20.28
N PRO A 574 20.28 18.86 20.88
CA PRO A 574 21.58 19.43 20.54
C PRO A 574 22.72 18.43 20.77
N GLY A 575 23.55 18.22 19.74
CA GLY A 575 24.66 17.26 19.78
C GLY A 575 24.27 15.80 19.48
N SER A 576 23.06 15.57 19.00
CA SER A 576 22.62 14.23 18.56
C SER A 576 23.46 13.70 17.39
N ARG A 577 23.68 12.39 17.38
CA ARG A 577 24.42 11.70 16.32
C ARG A 577 23.51 11.33 15.17
N PRO A 578 24.01 11.27 13.92
CA PRO A 578 23.23 10.83 12.75
C PRO A 578 22.53 9.49 12.92
N ALA A 579 23.18 8.50 13.56
CA ALA A 579 22.58 7.19 13.81
C ALA A 579 21.32 7.27 14.69
N GLN A 580 21.32 8.14 15.72
CA GLN A 580 20.15 8.33 16.59
C GLN A 580 18.96 8.93 15.84
N PHE A 581 19.21 9.85 14.89
CA PHE A 581 18.15 10.38 14.05
C PHE A 581 17.58 9.32 13.10
N ILE A 582 18.42 8.48 12.51
CA ILE A 582 17.98 7.42 11.61
C ILE A 582 17.12 6.41 12.37
N GLU A 583 17.55 5.99 13.55
CA GLU A 583 16.80 5.11 14.43
C GLU A 583 15.44 5.75 14.80
N TRP A 584 15.43 7.03 15.18
CA TRP A 584 14.22 7.79 15.43
C TRP A 584 13.26 7.82 14.22
N VAL A 585 13.75 8.07 13.00
CA VAL A 585 12.91 8.04 11.79
C VAL A 585 12.34 6.64 11.52
N ARG A 586 13.12 5.59 11.78
CA ARG A 586 12.69 4.19 11.59
C ARG A 586 11.63 3.77 12.60
N GLU A 587 11.72 4.23 13.82
CA GLU A 587 10.77 3.95 14.88
C GLU A 587 9.49 4.78 14.78
N LEU A 588 9.53 5.91 14.08
CA LEU A 588 8.38 6.81 13.94
C LEU A 588 7.21 6.11 13.23
N ALA A 589 6.23 5.66 14.01
CA ALA A 589 5.03 4.98 13.48
C ALA A 589 3.96 5.96 12.99
N LEU A 590 4.04 7.24 13.40
CA LEU A 590 3.08 8.27 13.03
C LEU A 590 3.65 9.21 11.97
N PRO A 591 2.80 9.65 11.03
CA PRO A 591 3.19 10.68 10.08
C PRO A 591 3.62 11.96 10.81
N THR A 592 4.75 12.53 10.41
CA THR A 592 5.11 13.87 10.85
C THR A 592 4.11 14.87 10.25
N ASP A 593 3.50 15.69 11.11
CA ASP A 593 2.71 16.85 10.65
C ASP A 593 3.70 17.83 9.98
N SER A 594 3.77 17.77 8.67
CA SER A 594 4.49 18.76 7.87
C SER A 594 3.74 20.09 7.99
N LEU A 595 4.28 21.03 8.78
CA LEU A 595 3.85 22.42 8.82
C LEU A 595 4.28 23.21 7.56
N ALA A 596 5.07 22.59 6.68
CA ALA A 596 5.40 23.16 5.39
C ALA A 596 4.11 23.35 4.61
N GLY A 597 3.71 24.62 4.40
CA GLY A 597 2.63 24.97 3.51
C GLY A 597 2.94 24.35 2.13
N THR A 598 2.23 23.27 1.81
CA THR A 598 2.29 22.72 0.46
C THR A 598 1.85 23.82 -0.46
N GLY A 599 2.74 24.24 -1.38
CA GLY A 599 2.45 25.24 -2.41
C GLY A 599 1.15 24.88 -3.14
N GLN A 600 0.56 25.83 -3.86
CA GLN A 600 -0.69 25.60 -4.60
C GLN A 600 -0.59 24.30 -5.39
N ARG A 601 -1.28 23.29 -4.93
CA ARG A 601 -1.33 21.99 -5.60
C ARG A 601 -2.11 22.18 -6.89
N GLY A 602 -1.55 21.73 -8.00
CA GLY A 602 -2.25 21.74 -9.29
C GLY A 602 -3.62 21.08 -9.21
N ALA A 603 -4.53 21.46 -10.08
CA ALA A 603 -5.86 20.84 -10.19
C ALA A 603 -5.70 19.33 -10.41
N GLY A 604 -6.37 18.52 -9.57
CA GLY A 604 -6.29 17.06 -9.66
C GLY A 604 -7.40 16.37 -8.88
N VAL A 605 -7.74 15.14 -9.32
CA VAL A 605 -8.73 14.30 -8.65
C VAL A 605 -8.28 13.99 -7.23
N VAL A 606 -9.13 14.23 -6.26
CA VAL A 606 -8.81 13.97 -4.86
C VAL A 606 -9.17 12.53 -4.50
N VAL A 607 -8.19 11.76 -4.04
CA VAL A 607 -8.41 10.40 -3.50
C VAL A 607 -8.25 10.45 -1.99
N LEU A 608 -9.32 10.09 -1.25
CA LEU A 608 -9.39 10.33 0.19
C LEU A 608 -10.17 9.23 0.91
N THR A 609 -9.99 9.13 2.22
CA THR A 609 -10.79 8.26 3.07
C THR A 609 -12.14 8.90 3.40
N ALA A 610 -13.12 8.09 3.85
CA ALA A 610 -14.43 8.60 4.27
C ALA A 610 -14.32 9.67 5.38
N ALA A 611 -13.38 9.52 6.29
CA ALA A 611 -13.13 10.49 7.36
C ALA A 611 -12.57 11.82 6.84
N GLU A 612 -11.68 11.79 5.84
CA GLU A 612 -11.14 12.99 5.19
C GLU A 612 -12.19 13.69 4.30
N ALA A 613 -13.17 12.93 3.77
CA ALA A 613 -14.27 13.46 2.97
C ALA A 613 -15.33 14.21 3.79
N ALA A 614 -15.31 14.06 5.12
CA ALA A 614 -16.30 14.69 5.99
C ALA A 614 -16.35 16.23 5.81
N GLY A 615 -17.55 16.78 5.74
CA GLY A 615 -17.77 18.22 5.57
C GLY A 615 -17.50 18.76 4.16
N ARG A 616 -17.26 17.91 3.15
CA ARG A 616 -17.02 18.29 1.74
C ARG A 616 -18.06 17.67 0.81
N GLU A 617 -18.07 18.12 -0.44
CA GLU A 617 -18.95 17.58 -1.49
C GLU A 617 -18.32 17.77 -2.86
N TRP A 618 -18.68 16.89 -3.79
CA TRP A 618 -18.21 16.93 -5.17
C TRP A 618 -19.36 16.58 -6.12
N PRO A 619 -19.38 17.12 -7.34
CA PRO A 619 -20.32 16.72 -8.39
C PRO A 619 -20.30 15.21 -8.67
N VAL A 620 -19.14 14.64 -8.82
CA VAL A 620 -18.94 13.22 -9.10
C VAL A 620 -18.09 12.57 -8.00
N VAL A 621 -18.63 11.53 -7.39
CA VAL A 621 -17.92 10.72 -6.38
C VAL A 621 -17.89 9.26 -6.80
N VAL A 622 -16.70 8.68 -6.80
CA VAL A 622 -16.50 7.24 -6.94
C VAL A 622 -16.14 6.66 -5.58
N ILE A 623 -16.87 5.66 -5.11
CA ILE A 623 -16.49 4.88 -3.92
C ILE A 623 -15.89 3.56 -4.40
N ALA A 624 -14.62 3.32 -4.06
CA ALA A 624 -13.87 2.19 -4.57
C ALA A 624 -13.54 1.16 -3.47
N GLY A 625 -13.51 -0.12 -3.86
CA GLY A 625 -13.12 -1.22 -2.99
C GLY A 625 -14.22 -1.65 -2.01
N VAL A 626 -15.50 -1.68 -2.45
CA VAL A 626 -16.64 -2.04 -1.59
C VAL A 626 -16.87 -3.56 -1.64
N GLN A 627 -15.86 -4.31 -1.16
CA GLN A 627 -15.87 -5.77 -1.09
C GLN A 627 -15.56 -6.27 0.32
N GLU A 628 -15.94 -7.53 0.62
CA GLU A 628 -15.73 -8.16 1.92
C GLU A 628 -14.25 -8.11 2.34
N GLY A 629 -14.02 -7.78 3.60
CA GLY A 629 -12.66 -7.64 4.17
C GLY A 629 -11.92 -6.35 3.84
N GLN A 630 -12.41 -5.55 2.87
CA GLN A 630 -11.87 -4.24 2.53
C GLN A 630 -12.83 -3.11 2.97
N TRP A 631 -14.09 -3.17 2.55
CA TRP A 631 -15.16 -2.35 3.09
C TRP A 631 -16.47 -3.16 3.11
N PRO A 632 -16.93 -3.59 4.29
CA PRO A 632 -16.47 -3.26 5.64
C PRO A 632 -15.14 -3.92 6.04
N ASP A 633 -14.40 -3.28 6.97
CA ASP A 633 -13.26 -3.88 7.68
C ASP A 633 -13.75 -4.41 9.04
N PRO A 634 -14.05 -5.73 9.17
CA PRO A 634 -14.67 -6.30 10.37
C PRO A 634 -13.67 -6.56 11.51
N ARG A 635 -12.39 -6.19 11.34
CA ARG A 635 -11.35 -6.47 12.33
C ARG A 635 -11.62 -5.70 13.62
N LEU A 636 -11.63 -6.43 14.72
CA LEU A 636 -11.70 -5.83 16.04
C LEU A 636 -10.37 -5.10 16.31
N ARG A 637 -10.47 -3.81 16.56
CA ARG A 637 -9.36 -2.99 17.04
C ARG A 637 -9.42 -2.98 18.56
N ASP A 638 -8.27 -2.70 19.20
CA ASP A 638 -8.22 -2.59 20.65
C ASP A 638 -8.56 -3.91 21.36
N SER A 639 -7.92 -4.99 20.90
CA SER A 639 -8.18 -6.33 21.44
C SER A 639 -7.36 -6.64 22.70
N LEU A 640 -6.24 -5.95 22.93
CA LEU A 640 -5.28 -6.27 23.98
C LEU A 640 -5.51 -5.42 25.25
N LEU A 641 -5.45 -4.09 25.16
CA LEU A 641 -5.55 -3.21 26.34
C LEU A 641 -6.98 -2.73 26.62
N GLY A 642 -7.91 -2.89 25.70
CA GLY A 642 -9.34 -2.67 25.95
C GLY A 642 -9.75 -1.23 26.18
N SER A 643 -9.21 -0.25 25.42
CA SER A 643 -9.54 1.17 25.55
C SER A 643 -11.03 1.48 25.35
N ASN A 644 -11.71 0.74 24.48
CA ASN A 644 -13.16 0.86 24.29
C ASN A 644 -13.95 0.27 25.48
N ARG A 645 -13.48 -0.83 26.09
CA ARG A 645 -14.08 -1.39 27.31
C ARG A 645 -14.03 -0.38 28.47
N LEU A 646 -12.88 0.32 28.62
CA LEU A 646 -12.74 1.39 29.59
C LEU A 646 -13.77 2.50 29.37
N ALA A 647 -13.94 2.95 28.13
CA ALA A 647 -14.91 3.97 27.79
C ALA A 647 -16.37 3.51 28.04
N ASP A 648 -16.69 2.25 27.74
CA ASP A 648 -18.03 1.71 27.95
C ASP A 648 -18.33 1.54 29.46
N HIS A 649 -17.32 1.15 30.25
CA HIS A 649 -17.44 1.14 31.71
C HIS A 649 -17.75 2.53 32.27
N GLU A 650 -16.95 3.53 31.90
CA GLU A 650 -17.10 4.92 32.34
C GLU A 650 -18.44 5.58 31.92
N LEU A 651 -19.04 5.07 30.84
CA LEU A 651 -20.37 5.48 30.36
C LEU A 651 -21.53 4.66 30.95
N GLY A 652 -21.25 3.72 31.86
CA GLY A 652 -22.25 2.85 32.48
C GLY A 652 -22.89 1.85 31.53
N ARG A 653 -22.21 1.45 30.45
CA ARG A 653 -22.67 0.49 29.46
C ARG A 653 -22.23 -0.93 29.79
N LEU A 654 -22.56 -1.37 31.00
CA LEU A 654 -22.26 -2.72 31.47
C LEU A 654 -23.06 -3.77 30.68
N GLY A 655 -22.38 -4.72 30.04
CA GLY A 655 -23.00 -5.87 29.37
C GLY A 655 -22.66 -6.09 27.90
N LEU A 656 -21.81 -5.28 27.28
CA LEU A 656 -21.35 -5.46 25.89
C LEU A 656 -20.09 -6.34 25.78
N ASP A 657 -19.83 -7.21 26.77
CA ASP A 657 -18.63 -8.04 26.85
C ASP A 657 -18.58 -9.19 25.84
N ARG A 658 -19.66 -9.41 25.07
CA ARG A 658 -19.67 -10.47 24.06
C ARG A 658 -18.99 -9.99 22.80
N GLU A 659 -18.07 -10.78 22.28
CA GLU A 659 -17.39 -10.54 21.00
C GLU A 659 -18.40 -10.22 19.86
N ALA A 660 -19.57 -10.86 19.89
CA ALA A 660 -20.64 -10.59 18.91
C ALA A 660 -21.19 -9.16 19.00
N ASP A 661 -21.26 -8.57 20.19
CA ASP A 661 -21.75 -7.20 20.36
C ASP A 661 -20.70 -6.18 19.89
N ARG A 662 -19.42 -6.43 20.19
CA ARG A 662 -18.31 -5.62 19.67
C ARG A 662 -18.22 -5.67 18.15
N ARG A 663 -18.38 -6.84 17.53
CA ARG A 663 -18.43 -6.97 16.06
C ARG A 663 -19.60 -6.22 15.45
N ARG A 664 -20.76 -6.22 16.11
CA ARG A 664 -21.94 -5.45 15.67
C ARG A 664 -21.69 -3.94 15.75
N GLU A 665 -21.00 -3.48 16.79
CA GLU A 665 -20.63 -2.07 16.94
C GLU A 665 -19.64 -1.62 15.88
N VAL A 666 -18.58 -2.41 15.62
CA VAL A 666 -17.61 -2.18 14.52
C VAL A 666 -18.34 -2.11 13.18
N LEU A 667 -19.23 -3.06 12.90
CA LEU A 667 -20.01 -3.04 11.65
C LEU A 667 -20.93 -1.79 11.58
N GLY A 668 -21.49 -1.37 12.69
CA GLY A 668 -22.27 -0.12 12.77
C GLY A 668 -21.43 1.12 12.42
N ASP A 669 -20.17 1.15 12.86
CA ASP A 669 -19.23 2.24 12.54
C ASP A 669 -18.79 2.20 11.08
N GLU A 670 -18.59 1.00 10.51
CA GLU A 670 -18.30 0.83 9.07
C GLU A 670 -19.48 1.35 8.22
N TRP A 671 -20.72 1.08 8.64
CA TRP A 671 -21.89 1.65 7.97
C TRP A 671 -21.94 3.17 8.07
N ARG A 672 -21.61 3.78 9.23
CA ARG A 672 -21.54 5.24 9.38
C ARG A 672 -20.51 5.87 8.44
N LEU A 673 -19.32 5.26 8.32
CA LEU A 673 -18.31 5.68 7.37
C LEU A 673 -18.83 5.61 5.92
N PHE A 674 -19.50 4.51 5.58
CA PHE A 674 -20.06 4.31 4.25
C PHE A 674 -21.19 5.31 3.93
N ILE A 675 -22.13 5.54 4.86
CA ILE A 675 -23.20 6.55 4.73
C ILE A 675 -22.61 7.94 4.55
N SER A 676 -21.55 8.26 5.32
CA SER A 676 -20.82 9.51 5.14
C SER A 676 -20.28 9.63 3.73
N ALA A 677 -19.62 8.59 3.18
CA ALA A 677 -19.07 8.58 1.83
C ALA A 677 -20.17 8.71 0.75
N LEU A 678 -21.26 7.93 0.85
CA LEU A 678 -22.41 8.00 -0.06
C LEU A 678 -22.99 9.41 -0.16
N SER A 679 -22.97 10.14 0.96
CA SER A 679 -23.57 11.47 1.06
C SER A 679 -22.71 12.60 0.48
N ARG A 680 -21.51 12.30 -0.08
CA ARG A 680 -20.60 13.34 -0.60
C ARG A 680 -20.88 13.74 -2.04
N ALA A 681 -21.58 12.91 -2.82
CA ALA A 681 -21.96 13.20 -4.19
C ALA A 681 -23.10 14.23 -4.24
N SER A 682 -22.99 15.20 -5.18
CA SER A 682 -24.07 16.15 -5.45
C SER A 682 -24.76 15.91 -6.78
N ARG A 683 -24.15 15.19 -7.73
CA ARG A 683 -24.71 14.89 -9.06
C ARG A 683 -24.67 13.41 -9.40
N GLU A 684 -23.51 12.78 -9.28
CA GLU A 684 -23.30 11.38 -9.65
C GLU A 684 -22.51 10.62 -8.58
N LEU A 685 -23.00 9.42 -8.25
CA LEU A 685 -22.37 8.48 -7.32
C LEU A 685 -22.13 7.17 -8.06
N VAL A 686 -20.87 6.73 -8.07
CA VAL A 686 -20.46 5.43 -8.61
C VAL A 686 -19.84 4.62 -7.49
N VAL A 687 -20.34 3.40 -7.28
CA VAL A 687 -19.80 2.48 -6.27
C VAL A 687 -19.21 1.27 -6.98
N THR A 688 -17.97 0.93 -6.70
CA THR A 688 -17.26 -0.17 -7.37
C THR A 688 -16.81 -1.25 -6.39
N ALA A 689 -16.93 -2.51 -6.81
CA ALA A 689 -16.42 -3.68 -6.11
C ALA A 689 -15.71 -4.62 -7.09
N VAL A 690 -14.77 -5.41 -6.58
CA VAL A 690 -14.11 -6.47 -7.34
C VAL A 690 -14.74 -7.81 -6.99
N ARG A 691 -14.96 -8.64 -8.03
CA ARG A 691 -15.32 -10.06 -7.90
C ARG A 691 -14.29 -10.87 -8.67
N ASP A 692 -13.49 -11.62 -7.94
CA ASP A 692 -12.52 -12.58 -8.46
C ASP A 692 -12.51 -13.84 -7.55
N ASP A 693 -11.46 -14.67 -7.67
CA ASP A 693 -11.36 -15.89 -6.86
C ASP A 693 -11.19 -15.62 -5.36
N ASP A 694 -10.63 -14.47 -4.99
CA ASP A 694 -10.31 -14.08 -3.61
C ASP A 694 -11.22 -12.97 -3.04
N SER A 695 -11.98 -12.27 -3.90
CA SER A 695 -12.77 -11.10 -3.53
C SER A 695 -14.23 -11.24 -3.94
N VAL A 696 -15.15 -10.85 -3.06
CA VAL A 696 -16.59 -10.78 -3.35
C VAL A 696 -17.15 -9.43 -2.92
N PRO A 697 -18.08 -8.83 -3.69
CA PRO A 697 -18.80 -7.63 -3.28
C PRO A 697 -19.43 -7.77 -1.89
N SER A 698 -19.42 -6.70 -1.10
CA SER A 698 -19.98 -6.71 0.25
C SER A 698 -21.47 -6.38 0.27
N ALA A 699 -22.12 -6.65 1.41
CA ALA A 699 -23.51 -6.27 1.63
C ALA A 699 -23.76 -4.75 1.45
N MET A 700 -22.76 -3.92 1.62
CA MET A 700 -22.81 -2.47 1.36
C MET A 700 -22.94 -2.19 -0.15
N PHE A 701 -22.17 -2.89 -0.97
CA PHE A 701 -22.27 -2.82 -2.42
C PHE A 701 -23.65 -3.31 -2.89
N ASP A 702 -24.12 -4.45 -2.37
CA ASP A 702 -25.41 -5.03 -2.76
C ASP A 702 -26.59 -4.10 -2.43
N LEU A 703 -26.49 -3.33 -1.34
CA LEU A 703 -27.52 -2.33 -1.03
C LEU A 703 -27.56 -1.25 -2.11
N VAL A 704 -26.40 -0.71 -2.51
CA VAL A 704 -26.34 0.32 -3.56
C VAL A 704 -26.78 -0.23 -4.91
N ALA A 705 -26.38 -1.47 -5.24
CA ALA A 705 -26.78 -2.13 -6.49
C ALA A 705 -28.31 -2.26 -6.58
N ARG A 706 -28.99 -2.63 -5.49
CA ARG A 706 -30.47 -2.69 -5.46
C ARG A 706 -31.10 -1.33 -5.69
N GLU A 707 -30.61 -0.29 -5.08
CA GLU A 707 -31.11 1.08 -5.25
C GLU A 707 -30.80 1.64 -6.66
N ALA A 708 -29.72 1.20 -7.29
CA ALA A 708 -29.33 1.56 -8.67
C ALA A 708 -30.15 0.79 -9.75
N GLY A 709 -30.93 -0.22 -9.35
CA GLY A 709 -31.68 -1.07 -10.28
C GLY A 709 -30.92 -2.29 -10.81
N GLY A 710 -29.79 -2.60 -10.24
CA GLY A 710 -28.88 -3.72 -10.56
C GLY A 710 -27.42 -3.33 -10.56
N ALA A 711 -26.54 -4.33 -10.47
CA ALA A 711 -25.11 -4.12 -10.67
C ALA A 711 -24.76 -4.18 -12.16
N GLU A 712 -23.97 -3.23 -12.62
CA GLU A 712 -23.35 -3.27 -13.95
C GLU A 712 -22.09 -4.15 -13.89
N ALA A 713 -21.87 -5.00 -14.88
CA ALA A 713 -20.65 -5.79 -15.04
C ALA A 713 -20.13 -5.60 -16.48
N PRO A 714 -19.41 -4.51 -16.77
CA PRO A 714 -18.96 -4.21 -18.12
C PRO A 714 -17.92 -5.24 -18.59
N GLU A 715 -18.17 -5.87 -19.72
CA GLU A 715 -17.20 -6.78 -20.35
C GLU A 715 -15.97 -6.02 -20.87
N THR A 716 -16.20 -4.82 -21.39
CA THR A 716 -15.16 -3.92 -21.89
C THR A 716 -15.22 -2.58 -21.18
N ILE A 717 -14.06 -2.05 -20.85
CA ILE A 717 -13.92 -0.70 -20.25
C ILE A 717 -13.47 0.25 -21.34
N GLU A 718 -14.29 1.21 -21.66
CA GLU A 718 -13.94 2.24 -22.62
C GLU A 718 -12.79 3.12 -22.06
N ARG A 719 -11.71 3.16 -22.79
CA ARG A 719 -10.51 3.94 -22.42
C ARG A 719 -10.54 5.29 -23.15
N LEU A 720 -10.96 6.33 -22.45
CA LEU A 720 -10.98 7.71 -22.95
C LEU A 720 -9.58 8.36 -22.85
N ASP A 721 -8.53 7.63 -23.21
CA ASP A 721 -7.14 8.13 -23.33
C ASP A 721 -6.63 7.99 -24.79
N LEU A 722 -5.44 8.52 -25.06
CA LEU A 722 -4.86 8.45 -26.41
C LEU A 722 -4.68 7.00 -26.91
N ARG A 723 -4.37 6.06 -26.02
CA ARG A 723 -4.23 4.64 -26.37
C ARG A 723 -5.58 4.03 -26.72
N GLY A 724 -6.62 4.35 -25.94
CA GLY A 724 -7.99 3.94 -26.21
C GLY A 724 -8.50 4.54 -27.51
N LEU A 725 -8.23 5.82 -27.78
CA LEU A 725 -8.55 6.47 -29.04
C LEU A 725 -7.87 5.78 -30.23
N VAL A 726 -6.56 5.51 -30.14
CA VAL A 726 -5.84 4.76 -31.19
C VAL A 726 -6.45 3.37 -31.39
N ALA A 727 -6.78 2.66 -30.31
CA ALA A 727 -7.40 1.34 -30.40
C ALA A 727 -8.78 1.40 -31.08
N ALA A 728 -9.61 2.37 -30.71
CA ALA A 728 -10.93 2.59 -31.32
C ALA A 728 -10.81 2.93 -32.81
N LEU A 729 -9.91 3.85 -33.17
CA LEU A 729 -9.67 4.23 -34.56
C LEU A 729 -9.12 3.07 -35.39
N ARG A 730 -8.28 2.20 -34.81
CA ARG A 730 -7.80 1.00 -35.52
C ARG A 730 -8.90 -0.03 -35.73
N ALA A 731 -9.75 -0.24 -34.72
CA ALA A 731 -10.90 -1.15 -34.84
C ALA A 731 -11.91 -0.64 -35.87
N ASP A 732 -12.17 0.68 -35.91
CA ASP A 732 -13.03 1.29 -36.91
C ASP A 732 -12.45 1.19 -38.36
N LEU A 733 -11.14 1.38 -38.48
CA LEU A 733 -10.43 1.22 -39.74
C LEU A 733 -10.48 -0.23 -40.27
N ASP A 734 -10.41 -1.21 -39.35
CA ASP A 734 -10.49 -2.63 -39.67
C ASP A 734 -11.92 -2.99 -40.14
N ALA A 735 -12.93 -2.44 -39.44
CA ALA A 735 -14.35 -2.64 -39.82
C ALA A 735 -14.73 -1.91 -41.10
N ASP A 736 -14.26 -0.68 -41.34
CA ASP A 736 -14.47 0.12 -42.53
C ASP A 736 -13.18 0.81 -43.01
N PRO A 737 -12.45 0.19 -43.97
CA PRO A 737 -11.21 0.77 -44.52
C PRO A 737 -11.41 2.14 -45.19
N GLY A 738 -12.65 2.54 -45.45
CA GLY A 738 -13.01 3.84 -46.05
C GLY A 738 -13.31 4.93 -45.02
N SER A 739 -13.26 4.62 -43.73
CA SER A 739 -13.53 5.56 -42.63
C SER A 739 -12.48 6.68 -42.51
N ASP A 740 -12.85 7.79 -41.90
CA ASP A 740 -11.93 8.89 -41.61
C ASP A 740 -10.83 8.54 -40.60
N SER A 741 -10.92 7.35 -40.00
CA SER A 741 -10.00 6.85 -38.95
C SER A 741 -8.55 6.74 -39.45
N ALA A 742 -8.35 6.42 -40.74
CA ALA A 742 -7.00 6.45 -41.35
C ALA A 742 -6.34 7.84 -41.27
N THR A 743 -7.13 8.89 -41.55
CA THR A 743 -6.65 10.28 -41.52
C THR A 743 -6.32 10.72 -40.08
N LEU A 744 -7.16 10.32 -39.11
CA LEU A 744 -6.95 10.62 -37.71
C LEU A 744 -5.74 9.89 -37.16
N LEU A 745 -5.55 8.60 -37.49
CA LEU A 745 -4.38 7.83 -37.13
C LEU A 745 -3.10 8.41 -37.69
N ALA A 746 -3.09 8.86 -38.97
CA ALA A 746 -1.96 9.51 -39.56
C ALA A 746 -1.61 10.85 -38.87
N ALA A 747 -2.61 11.62 -38.46
CA ALA A 747 -2.41 12.85 -37.67
C ALA A 747 -1.79 12.56 -36.30
N LEU A 748 -2.28 11.52 -35.60
CA LEU A 748 -1.75 11.09 -34.30
C LEU A 748 -0.33 10.53 -34.41
N ALA A 749 -0.03 9.75 -35.47
CA ALA A 749 1.29 9.28 -35.79
C ALA A 749 2.28 10.43 -36.03
N GLY A 750 1.86 11.47 -36.78
CA GLY A 750 2.63 12.70 -36.98
C GLY A 750 2.95 13.46 -35.70
N GLN A 751 2.17 13.26 -34.62
CA GLN A 751 2.43 13.80 -33.29
C GLN A 751 3.20 12.84 -32.38
N GLY A 752 3.61 11.68 -32.91
CA GLY A 752 4.36 10.67 -32.14
C GLY A 752 3.53 9.90 -31.10
N VAL A 753 2.21 9.79 -31.29
CA VAL A 753 1.35 9.03 -30.41
C VAL A 753 1.61 7.54 -30.60
N PRO A 754 2.04 6.78 -29.57
CA PRO A 754 2.37 5.36 -29.70
C PRO A 754 1.20 4.51 -30.19
N GLY A 755 1.50 3.60 -31.12
CA GLY A 755 0.52 2.69 -31.74
C GLY A 755 -0.31 3.30 -32.86
N ALA A 756 -0.21 4.61 -33.12
CA ALA A 756 -0.89 5.26 -34.24
C ALA A 756 -0.18 5.00 -35.59
N ASP A 757 1.15 4.88 -35.59
CA ASP A 757 1.95 4.61 -36.79
C ASP A 757 1.77 3.13 -37.19
N PRO A 758 1.36 2.83 -38.46
CA PRO A 758 1.32 1.45 -38.94
C PRO A 758 2.65 0.68 -38.81
N ALA A 759 3.79 1.36 -38.83
CA ALA A 759 5.09 0.75 -38.63
C ALA A 759 5.27 0.11 -37.23
N GLU A 760 4.49 0.55 -36.25
CA GLU A 760 4.45 0.01 -34.87
C GLU A 760 3.46 -1.16 -34.71
N TRP A 761 2.69 -1.52 -35.72
CA TRP A 761 1.66 -2.55 -35.66
C TRP A 761 2.25 -3.96 -35.85
N ALA A 762 3.12 -4.37 -34.92
CA ALA A 762 3.73 -5.69 -34.97
C ALA A 762 2.67 -6.80 -34.78
N GLY A 763 2.70 -7.82 -35.67
CA GLY A 763 1.84 -9.00 -35.54
C GLY A 763 0.38 -8.83 -36.02
N VAL A 764 0.00 -7.69 -36.58
CA VAL A 764 -1.38 -7.41 -37.06
C VAL A 764 -1.52 -7.58 -38.58
N GLY A 765 -0.41 -7.52 -39.33
CA GLY A 765 -0.41 -7.70 -40.80
C GLY A 765 -0.33 -9.17 -41.22
N GLU A 766 -0.62 -9.45 -42.47
CA GLU A 766 -0.31 -10.75 -43.05
C GLU A 766 1.18 -11.09 -42.87
N PRO A 767 1.54 -12.38 -42.71
CA PRO A 767 2.93 -12.76 -42.56
C PRO A 767 3.76 -12.20 -43.73
N SER A 768 4.85 -11.54 -43.43
CA SER A 768 5.75 -10.95 -44.46
C SER A 768 6.38 -12.01 -45.35
N THR A 769 6.37 -13.26 -44.94
CA THR A 769 6.81 -14.41 -45.69
C THR A 769 6.17 -15.69 -45.21
N LEU A 770 5.80 -16.59 -46.12
CA LEU A 770 5.39 -17.96 -45.86
C LEU A 770 6.53 -18.94 -46.15
N ALA A 771 7.75 -18.45 -46.39
CA ALA A 771 8.89 -19.31 -46.61
C ALA A 771 9.18 -20.17 -45.39
N PRO A 772 9.54 -21.46 -45.58
CA PRO A 772 9.92 -22.31 -44.47
C PRO A 772 11.07 -21.73 -43.64
N LEU A 773 11.00 -21.90 -42.30
CA LEU A 773 12.03 -21.42 -41.42
C LEU A 773 13.33 -22.22 -41.63
N ALA A 774 14.48 -21.52 -41.67
CA ALA A 774 15.79 -22.15 -41.80
C ALA A 774 16.25 -22.70 -40.44
N VAL A 775 15.67 -23.82 -40.00
CA VAL A 775 16.10 -24.54 -38.80
C VAL A 775 17.37 -25.31 -39.11
N ARG A 776 18.52 -24.80 -38.67
CA ARG A 776 19.85 -25.38 -38.91
C ARG A 776 20.42 -26.15 -37.73
N THR A 777 19.96 -25.82 -36.53
CA THR A 777 20.42 -26.47 -35.30
C THR A 777 19.22 -26.85 -34.43
N LEU A 778 19.30 -28.03 -33.80
CA LEU A 778 18.29 -28.59 -32.90
C LEU A 778 18.89 -29.06 -31.60
N SER A 779 18.23 -28.84 -30.49
CA SER A 779 18.50 -29.56 -29.25
C SER A 779 17.49 -30.70 -29.03
N PRO A 780 17.90 -31.82 -28.41
CA PRO A 780 17.01 -32.97 -28.20
C PRO A 780 15.71 -32.63 -27.46
N SER A 781 15.76 -31.79 -26.43
CA SER A 781 14.57 -31.32 -25.66
C SER A 781 13.61 -30.48 -26.51
N LYS A 782 14.11 -29.70 -27.48
CA LYS A 782 13.26 -28.92 -28.39
C LYS A 782 12.52 -29.78 -29.41
N VAL A 783 13.04 -30.93 -29.78
CA VAL A 783 12.36 -31.89 -30.65
C VAL A 783 11.12 -32.43 -29.97
N GLU A 784 11.23 -32.83 -28.71
CA GLU A 784 10.06 -33.28 -27.91
C GLU A 784 9.04 -32.15 -27.77
N LEU A 785 9.48 -30.93 -27.42
CA LEU A 785 8.60 -29.78 -27.26
C LEU A 785 7.80 -29.46 -28.54
N ALA A 786 8.43 -29.50 -29.72
CA ALA A 786 7.73 -29.23 -30.97
C ALA A 786 6.68 -30.28 -31.30
N LEU A 787 6.90 -31.55 -30.96
CA LEU A 787 5.89 -32.60 -31.10
C LEU A 787 4.73 -32.46 -30.12
N GLN A 788 5.00 -32.00 -28.90
CA GLN A 788 3.97 -31.76 -27.90
C GLN A 788 3.10 -30.55 -28.28
N CYS A 789 3.70 -29.42 -28.69
CA CYS A 789 3.00 -28.22 -29.12
C CYS A 789 3.91 -27.34 -30.00
N PRO A 790 3.69 -27.32 -31.33
CA PRO A 790 4.48 -26.48 -32.25
C PRO A 790 4.44 -24.99 -31.88
N LEU A 791 3.28 -24.47 -31.48
CA LEU A 791 3.13 -23.07 -31.06
C LEU A 791 4.00 -22.75 -29.84
N ARG A 792 3.98 -23.58 -28.79
CA ARG A 792 4.83 -23.40 -27.63
C ARG A 792 6.31 -23.38 -28.00
N TRP A 793 6.73 -24.32 -28.84
CA TRP A 793 8.11 -24.35 -29.33
C TRP A 793 8.48 -23.04 -30.06
N ALA A 794 7.63 -22.53 -30.93
CA ALA A 794 7.86 -21.31 -31.69
C ALA A 794 7.99 -20.10 -30.76
N LEU A 795 7.04 -19.91 -29.85
CA LEU A 795 7.02 -18.78 -28.92
C LEU A 795 8.19 -18.82 -27.90
N GLU A 796 8.53 -19.99 -27.36
CA GLU A 796 9.71 -20.14 -26.47
C GLU A 796 11.04 -19.92 -27.24
N SER A 797 11.09 -20.31 -28.50
CA SER A 797 12.26 -20.04 -29.36
C SER A 797 12.42 -18.58 -29.72
N ALA A 798 11.31 -17.83 -29.79
CA ALA A 798 11.27 -16.38 -29.98
C ALA A 798 11.48 -15.58 -28.67
N GLY A 799 11.73 -16.22 -27.55
CA GLY A 799 12.02 -15.54 -26.27
C GLY A 799 10.92 -15.59 -25.22
N GLY A 800 9.77 -16.22 -25.49
CA GLY A 800 8.67 -16.43 -24.54
C GLY A 800 8.99 -17.43 -23.43
N LYS A 801 10.01 -17.14 -22.61
CA LYS A 801 10.43 -17.99 -21.49
C LYS A 801 10.04 -17.36 -20.15
N GLU A 802 9.50 -18.18 -19.25
CA GLU A 802 9.35 -17.80 -17.85
C GLU A 802 10.73 -17.62 -17.17
N ALA A 803 10.77 -16.75 -16.16
CA ALA A 803 11.88 -16.72 -15.21
C ALA A 803 11.98 -18.06 -14.49
N GLY A 804 13.19 -18.59 -14.34
CA GLY A 804 13.42 -19.90 -13.72
C GLY A 804 12.75 -20.04 -12.36
N ARG A 805 12.09 -21.17 -12.13
CA ARG A 805 11.49 -21.54 -10.84
C ARG A 805 12.56 -22.08 -9.88
N ILE A 806 12.30 -22.03 -8.57
CA ILE A 806 13.19 -22.56 -7.52
C ILE A 806 13.52 -24.05 -7.78
N GLU A 807 12.53 -24.84 -8.18
CA GLU A 807 12.70 -26.26 -8.49
C GLU A 807 13.67 -26.51 -9.67
N ALA A 808 13.68 -25.60 -10.64
CA ALA A 808 14.63 -25.70 -11.75
C ALA A 808 16.07 -25.38 -11.29
N ASN A 809 16.24 -24.47 -10.34
CA ASN A 809 17.55 -24.13 -9.78
C ASN A 809 18.13 -25.32 -8.98
N ILE A 810 17.29 -26.02 -8.19
CA ILE A 810 17.70 -27.23 -7.47
C ILE A 810 18.03 -28.34 -8.46
N GLY A 811 17.21 -28.55 -9.48
CA GLY A 811 17.50 -29.48 -10.54
C GLY A 811 18.89 -29.26 -11.16
N SER A 812 19.22 -28.00 -11.50
CA SER A 812 20.54 -27.63 -12.04
C SER A 812 21.67 -27.93 -11.04
N LEU A 813 21.48 -27.64 -9.75
CA LEU A 813 22.45 -27.94 -8.70
C LEU A 813 22.75 -29.44 -8.61
N ILE A 814 21.72 -30.30 -8.67
CA ILE A 814 21.89 -31.77 -8.67
C ILE A 814 22.67 -32.24 -9.89
N HIS A 815 22.39 -31.70 -11.10
CA HIS A 815 23.14 -32.04 -12.30
C HIS A 815 24.62 -31.58 -12.19
N ASP A 816 24.87 -30.38 -11.66
CA ASP A 816 26.24 -29.87 -11.46
C ASP A 816 27.05 -30.77 -10.51
N ILE A 817 26.43 -31.23 -9.39
CA ILE A 817 27.07 -32.13 -8.43
C ILE A 817 27.29 -33.51 -9.06
N ALA A 818 26.29 -34.04 -9.77
CA ALA A 818 26.40 -35.35 -10.43
C ALA A 818 27.50 -35.36 -11.53
N ALA A 819 27.68 -34.24 -12.21
CA ALA A 819 28.73 -34.08 -13.22
C ALA A 819 30.15 -34.07 -12.60
N GLU A 820 30.30 -33.36 -11.47
CA GLU A 820 31.59 -33.23 -10.77
C GLU A 820 32.02 -34.55 -10.07
N TYR A 821 31.00 -35.31 -9.60
CA TYR A 821 31.23 -36.59 -8.88
C TYR A 821 30.56 -37.77 -9.59
N PRO A 822 31.05 -38.19 -10.78
CA PRO A 822 30.39 -39.22 -11.58
C PRO A 822 30.32 -40.61 -10.93
N HIS A 823 31.16 -40.89 -9.94
CA HIS A 823 31.17 -42.09 -9.10
C HIS A 823 31.16 -41.76 -7.62
N GLY A 824 30.66 -40.56 -7.24
CA GLY A 824 30.71 -40.06 -5.87
C GLY A 824 29.99 -40.97 -4.89
N SER A 825 30.62 -41.18 -3.75
CA SER A 825 29.96 -41.76 -2.59
C SER A 825 28.90 -40.78 -2.02
N GLU A 826 27.96 -41.33 -1.27
CA GLU A 826 26.92 -40.52 -0.67
C GLU A 826 27.50 -39.37 0.20
N ASP A 827 28.54 -39.63 0.99
CA ASP A 827 29.23 -38.65 1.82
C ASP A 827 29.88 -37.52 1.00
N GLU A 828 30.51 -37.85 -0.12
CA GLU A 828 31.12 -36.84 -1.04
C GLU A 828 30.04 -35.95 -1.67
N LEU A 829 28.94 -36.54 -2.11
CA LEU A 829 27.83 -35.82 -2.74
C LEU A 829 27.12 -34.89 -1.74
N LEU A 830 26.94 -35.34 -0.51
CA LEU A 830 26.34 -34.52 0.54
C LEU A 830 27.26 -33.37 0.97
N ALA A 831 28.57 -33.61 1.05
CA ALA A 831 29.56 -32.55 1.33
C ALA A 831 29.57 -31.49 0.22
N ALA A 832 29.43 -31.91 -1.06
CA ALA A 832 29.30 -30.98 -2.17
C ALA A 832 27.99 -30.19 -2.11
N LEU A 833 26.88 -30.82 -1.67
CA LEU A 833 25.59 -30.15 -1.46
C LEU A 833 25.71 -29.08 -0.39
N ASP A 834 26.29 -29.39 0.78
CA ASP A 834 26.51 -28.44 1.88
C ASP A 834 27.24 -27.18 1.40
N THR A 835 28.23 -27.35 0.53
CA THR A 835 29.02 -26.24 0.00
C THR A 835 28.23 -25.39 -1.00
N LYS A 836 27.52 -26.05 -1.93
CA LYS A 836 26.89 -25.36 -3.07
C LYS A 836 25.44 -24.89 -2.82
N PHE A 837 24.75 -25.47 -1.82
CA PHE A 837 23.34 -25.15 -1.57
C PHE A 837 23.12 -23.68 -1.17
N SER A 838 24.07 -23.11 -0.43
CA SER A 838 24.03 -21.69 -0.04
C SER A 838 24.05 -20.73 -1.24
N GLU A 839 24.53 -21.18 -2.40
CA GLU A 839 24.59 -20.40 -3.64
C GLU A 839 23.19 -20.22 -4.30
N LEU A 840 22.17 -20.99 -3.86
CA LEU A 840 20.81 -20.89 -4.39
C LEU A 840 20.05 -19.68 -3.89
N GLU A 841 20.56 -18.95 -2.88
CA GLU A 841 19.92 -17.77 -2.29
C GLU A 841 18.43 -18.00 -1.96
N LEU A 842 18.10 -19.15 -1.38
CA LEU A 842 16.74 -19.44 -0.94
C LEU A 842 16.41 -18.62 0.31
N PRO A 843 15.13 -18.20 0.48
CA PRO A 843 14.70 -17.56 1.72
C PRO A 843 15.03 -18.44 2.93
N GLU A 844 15.62 -17.85 3.99
CA GLU A 844 15.88 -18.58 5.23
C GLU A 844 14.59 -19.12 5.84
N GLY A 845 14.67 -20.31 6.45
CA GLY A 845 13.57 -20.95 7.16
C GLY A 845 13.12 -22.27 6.54
N TRP A 846 11.85 -22.64 6.78
CA TRP A 846 11.32 -23.95 6.43
C TRP A 846 11.36 -24.28 4.93
N VAL A 847 11.30 -23.29 4.05
CA VAL A 847 11.36 -23.48 2.60
C VAL A 847 12.74 -23.99 2.19
N ALA A 848 13.80 -23.30 2.63
CA ALA A 848 15.17 -23.74 2.36
C ALA A 848 15.45 -25.11 2.97
N ALA A 849 15.03 -25.37 4.20
CA ALA A 849 15.18 -26.68 4.87
C ALA A 849 14.51 -27.81 4.06
N ARG A 850 13.26 -27.60 3.63
CA ARG A 850 12.51 -28.59 2.84
C ARG A 850 13.21 -28.89 1.49
N GLU A 851 13.67 -27.85 0.81
CA GLU A 851 14.35 -28.03 -0.49
C GLU A 851 15.75 -28.65 -0.32
N TYR A 852 16.40 -28.38 0.79
CA TYR A 852 17.66 -29.07 1.15
C TYR A 852 17.43 -30.57 1.40
N ASP A 853 16.42 -30.93 2.22
CA ASP A 853 16.05 -32.34 2.46
C ASP A 853 15.71 -33.08 1.15
N ARG A 854 15.01 -32.37 0.24
CA ARG A 854 14.69 -32.90 -1.09
C ARG A 854 15.94 -33.12 -1.93
N ALA A 855 16.89 -32.18 -1.93
CA ALA A 855 18.16 -32.30 -2.63
C ALA A 855 19.01 -33.46 -2.08
N GLN A 856 19.06 -33.63 -0.76
CA GLN A 856 19.72 -34.78 -0.12
C GLN A 856 19.12 -36.10 -0.62
N GLY A 857 17.79 -36.21 -0.63
CA GLY A 857 17.10 -37.42 -1.12
C GLY A 857 17.41 -37.70 -2.60
N MET A 858 17.55 -36.68 -3.42
CA MET A 858 17.95 -36.83 -4.84
C MET A 858 19.38 -37.33 -4.97
N LEU A 859 20.33 -36.80 -4.22
CA LEU A 859 21.72 -37.25 -4.23
C LEU A 859 21.93 -38.65 -3.65
N HIS A 860 21.14 -39.02 -2.63
CA HIS A 860 21.07 -40.39 -2.14
C HIS A 860 20.68 -41.37 -3.27
N LEU A 861 19.63 -41.06 -4.04
CA LEU A 861 19.21 -41.86 -5.17
C LEU A 861 20.31 -41.92 -6.26
N TYR A 862 20.99 -40.79 -6.51
CA TYR A 862 22.11 -40.77 -7.44
C TYR A 862 23.27 -41.66 -6.97
N ALA A 863 23.64 -41.63 -5.68
CA ALA A 863 24.66 -42.53 -5.11
C ALA A 863 24.29 -44.01 -5.29
N LEU A 864 23.01 -44.38 -5.06
CA LEU A 864 22.54 -45.74 -5.33
C LEU A 864 22.61 -46.11 -6.81
N TYR A 865 22.35 -45.16 -7.68
CA TYR A 865 22.43 -45.38 -9.12
C TYR A 865 23.89 -45.63 -9.58
N VAL A 866 24.86 -44.83 -9.20
CA VAL A 866 26.25 -44.95 -9.65
C VAL A 866 26.90 -46.22 -9.12
N GLN A 867 26.49 -46.79 -7.97
CA GLN A 867 26.92 -48.09 -7.49
C GLN A 867 26.48 -49.22 -8.39
N GLN A 868 25.38 -49.08 -9.16
CA GLN A 868 24.89 -50.08 -10.11
C GLN A 868 25.61 -50.01 -11.48
N VAL A 869 26.39 -48.96 -11.70
CA VAL A 869 27.06 -48.68 -12.99
C VAL A 869 28.55 -48.39 -12.74
N PRO A 870 29.36 -49.44 -12.47
CA PRO A 870 30.77 -49.25 -12.09
C PRO A 870 31.73 -49.04 -13.27
N GLY A 871 31.22 -48.92 -14.53
CA GLY A 871 32.04 -48.77 -15.74
C GLY A 871 32.60 -47.37 -15.95
N GLU A 872 33.36 -47.18 -17.03
CA GLU A 872 33.83 -45.87 -17.46
C GLU A 872 32.67 -44.97 -17.89
N VAL A 873 32.74 -43.70 -17.45
CA VAL A 873 31.64 -42.74 -17.61
C VAL A 873 32.23 -41.37 -17.97
N GLU A 874 31.60 -40.71 -18.92
CA GLU A 874 31.83 -39.30 -19.23
C GLU A 874 30.59 -38.50 -18.83
N THR A 875 30.76 -37.31 -18.22
CA THR A 875 29.65 -36.43 -17.79
C THR A 875 29.69 -35.14 -18.61
N GLU A 876 28.48 -34.50 -18.74
CA GLU A 876 28.30 -33.22 -19.45
C GLU A 876 28.89 -33.23 -20.89
N VAL A 877 28.74 -34.37 -21.60
CA VAL A 877 29.34 -34.55 -22.92
C VAL A 877 28.63 -33.73 -23.97
N GLU A 878 29.37 -32.86 -24.66
CA GLU A 878 28.83 -32.09 -25.76
C GLU A 878 28.57 -32.96 -26.99
N VAL A 879 27.35 -32.96 -27.45
CA VAL A 879 26.93 -33.59 -28.71
C VAL A 879 26.77 -32.51 -29.75
N ASN A 880 27.57 -32.60 -30.83
CA ASN A 880 27.52 -31.67 -31.96
C ASN A 880 27.69 -32.48 -33.25
N VAL A 881 26.57 -32.97 -33.81
CA VAL A 881 26.56 -33.90 -34.93
C VAL A 881 25.81 -33.31 -36.12
N ASP A 882 26.43 -33.27 -37.26
CA ASP A 882 25.85 -32.81 -38.53
C ASP A 882 25.19 -34.01 -39.26
N LEU A 883 23.86 -33.91 -39.46
CA LEU A 883 23.06 -34.89 -40.20
C LEU A 883 22.81 -34.46 -41.66
N GLY A 884 23.54 -33.46 -42.15
CA GLY A 884 23.46 -32.94 -43.52
C GLY A 884 22.59 -31.68 -43.61
N ASP A 885 21.29 -31.78 -43.35
CA ASP A 885 20.36 -30.66 -43.45
C ASP A 885 20.02 -29.99 -42.09
N VAL A 886 20.43 -30.65 -40.99
CA VAL A 886 20.29 -30.14 -39.63
C VAL A 886 21.42 -30.67 -38.75
N ARG A 887 21.86 -29.84 -37.82
CA ARG A 887 22.87 -30.17 -36.82
C ARG A 887 22.22 -30.39 -35.48
N ILE A 888 22.44 -31.51 -34.81
CA ILE A 888 22.03 -31.76 -33.45
C ILE A 888 23.10 -31.19 -32.51
N VAL A 889 22.67 -30.27 -31.62
CA VAL A 889 23.53 -29.67 -30.59
C VAL A 889 22.87 -29.90 -29.25
N GLY A 890 23.59 -30.48 -28.30
CA GLY A 890 23.10 -30.77 -26.99
C GLY A 890 24.21 -31.16 -26.04
N ARG A 891 23.84 -31.46 -24.80
CA ARG A 891 24.74 -31.91 -23.77
C ARG A 891 24.11 -33.11 -23.08
N VAL A 892 24.82 -34.22 -23.00
CA VAL A 892 24.39 -35.47 -22.36
C VAL A 892 24.87 -35.43 -20.92
N ASP A 893 23.96 -35.60 -19.95
CA ASP A 893 24.32 -35.57 -18.53
C ASP A 893 25.38 -36.64 -18.19
N ARG A 894 25.17 -37.86 -18.75
CA ARG A 894 26.03 -38.98 -18.46
C ARG A 894 26.08 -39.94 -19.65
N LEU A 895 27.27 -40.25 -20.13
CA LEU A 895 27.55 -41.24 -21.16
C LEU A 895 28.28 -42.42 -20.55
N GLU A 896 27.69 -43.63 -20.61
CA GLU A 896 28.16 -44.83 -19.97
C GLU A 896 28.76 -45.77 -21.02
N HIS A 897 30.03 -46.14 -20.86
CA HIS A 897 30.69 -47.10 -21.70
C HIS A 897 30.27 -48.53 -21.33
N VAL A 898 29.72 -49.26 -22.29
CA VAL A 898 29.25 -50.65 -22.15
C VAL A 898 29.84 -51.53 -23.25
N ASP A 899 29.77 -52.86 -23.10
CA ASP A 899 30.40 -53.77 -24.03
C ASP A 899 29.98 -53.57 -25.50
N ASP A 900 28.73 -53.16 -25.75
CA ASP A 900 28.17 -52.99 -27.09
C ASP A 900 28.16 -51.52 -27.57
N GLY A 901 28.93 -50.61 -26.96
CA GLY A 901 29.03 -49.21 -27.34
C GLY A 901 28.85 -48.25 -26.19
N VAL A 902 28.15 -47.14 -26.40
CA VAL A 902 27.90 -46.12 -25.40
C VAL A 902 26.41 -45.96 -25.13
N ARG A 903 26.04 -45.80 -23.87
CA ARG A 903 24.64 -45.61 -23.42
C ARG A 903 24.47 -44.21 -22.88
N VAL A 904 23.43 -43.54 -23.35
CA VAL A 904 23.04 -42.24 -22.82
C VAL A 904 22.23 -42.45 -21.53
N ALA A 905 22.61 -41.80 -20.43
CA ALA A 905 21.82 -41.71 -19.23
C ALA A 905 21.50 -40.24 -18.94
N ASP A 906 20.23 -39.90 -18.96
CA ASP A 906 19.73 -38.55 -18.71
C ASP A 906 19.06 -38.51 -17.32
N LEU A 907 19.53 -37.61 -16.47
CA LEU A 907 19.10 -37.48 -15.11
C LEU A 907 17.81 -36.62 -15.02
N LYS A 908 16.83 -37.03 -14.27
CA LYS A 908 15.56 -36.31 -14.12
C LYS A 908 15.22 -36.06 -12.66
N THR A 909 14.97 -34.81 -12.32
CA THR A 909 14.56 -34.36 -10.98
C THR A 909 13.03 -34.16 -10.87
N GLY A 910 12.30 -34.42 -11.95
CA GLY A 910 10.83 -34.29 -12.05
C GLY A 910 10.08 -35.63 -11.89
N ALA A 911 8.76 -35.61 -12.11
CA ALA A 911 7.92 -36.80 -12.04
C ALA A 911 8.27 -37.83 -13.11
N PRO A 912 8.27 -39.16 -12.79
CA PRO A 912 8.66 -40.21 -13.71
C PRO A 912 7.63 -40.41 -14.84
N LYS A 913 8.08 -40.45 -16.10
CA LYS A 913 7.32 -40.94 -17.26
C LYS A 913 7.00 -42.43 -17.13
N SER A 914 5.96 -42.95 -17.75
CA SER A 914 5.68 -44.39 -17.81
C SER A 914 6.79 -45.14 -18.59
N TYR A 915 6.88 -46.46 -18.45
CA TYR A 915 7.84 -47.28 -19.23
C TYR A 915 7.56 -47.15 -20.73
N ASP A 916 6.28 -47.16 -21.12
CA ASP A 916 5.86 -47.05 -22.51
C ASP A 916 6.21 -45.66 -23.12
N ASP A 917 6.04 -44.59 -22.34
CA ASP A 917 6.41 -43.22 -22.76
C ASP A 917 7.93 -43.09 -22.99
N VAL A 918 8.75 -43.80 -22.20
CA VAL A 918 10.21 -43.76 -22.35
C VAL A 918 10.66 -44.46 -23.62
N LEU A 919 9.98 -45.51 -24.09
CA LEU A 919 10.32 -46.21 -25.33
C LEU A 919 10.23 -45.28 -26.54
N VAL A 920 9.36 -44.29 -26.50
CA VAL A 920 9.16 -43.29 -27.58
C VAL A 920 9.69 -41.90 -27.21
N ASP A 921 10.46 -41.79 -26.12
CA ASP A 921 11.02 -40.50 -25.65
C ASP A 921 11.95 -39.89 -26.72
N MET A 922 11.60 -38.68 -27.12
CA MET A 922 12.29 -38.02 -28.23
C MET A 922 13.59 -37.36 -27.82
N GLN A 923 13.78 -37.00 -26.55
CA GLN A 923 15.04 -36.49 -26.06
C GLN A 923 16.12 -37.60 -26.16
N LEU A 924 15.84 -38.75 -25.59
CA LEU A 924 16.72 -39.92 -25.65
C LEU A 924 16.91 -40.42 -27.10
N GLY A 925 15.79 -40.50 -27.86
CA GLY A 925 15.83 -40.91 -29.25
C GLY A 925 16.70 -40.02 -30.13
N THR A 926 16.68 -38.71 -29.91
CA THR A 926 17.49 -37.75 -30.65
C THR A 926 19.00 -37.91 -30.31
N TYR A 927 19.35 -38.20 -29.05
CA TYR A 927 20.72 -38.52 -28.70
C TYR A 927 21.19 -39.84 -29.36
N GLN A 928 20.34 -40.86 -29.40
CA GLN A 928 20.66 -42.09 -30.08
C GLN A 928 20.83 -41.88 -31.60
N ILE A 929 20.01 -41.03 -32.24
CA ILE A 929 20.19 -40.67 -33.68
C ILE A 929 21.54 -39.98 -33.86
N ALA A 930 21.98 -39.11 -32.98
CA ALA A 930 23.26 -38.42 -33.05
C ALA A 930 24.44 -39.36 -32.87
N LEU A 931 24.35 -40.32 -31.95
CA LEU A 931 25.41 -41.31 -31.71
C LEU A 931 25.48 -42.40 -32.79
N GLY A 932 24.40 -42.63 -33.56
CA GLY A 932 24.35 -43.61 -34.63
C GLY A 932 24.70 -45.03 -34.18
N GLU A 933 25.66 -45.69 -34.88
CA GLU A 933 26.08 -47.06 -34.61
C GLU A 933 26.74 -47.26 -33.24
N GLN A 934 27.28 -46.18 -32.65
CA GLN A 934 27.92 -46.23 -31.33
C GLN A 934 26.93 -46.35 -30.19
N SER A 935 25.63 -46.06 -30.41
CA SER A 935 24.62 -46.14 -29.37
C SER A 935 24.33 -47.57 -28.97
N ALA A 936 24.44 -47.89 -27.69
CA ALA A 936 23.97 -49.13 -27.05
C ALA A 936 22.59 -48.93 -26.34
N GLY A 937 21.83 -47.88 -26.72
CA GLY A 937 20.56 -47.50 -26.12
C GLY A 937 20.68 -46.27 -25.21
N ALA A 938 19.59 -45.97 -24.53
CA ALA A 938 19.51 -44.85 -23.65
C ALA A 938 18.63 -45.15 -22.41
N ARG A 939 18.64 -44.30 -21.38
CA ARG A 939 17.77 -44.43 -20.22
C ARG A 939 17.52 -43.09 -19.55
N LEU A 940 16.33 -42.96 -18.90
CA LEU A 940 16.05 -41.92 -17.95
C LEU A 940 16.30 -42.44 -16.52
N VAL A 941 16.99 -41.61 -15.73
CA VAL A 941 17.29 -41.91 -14.32
C VAL A 941 16.59 -40.89 -13.48
N TYR A 942 15.54 -41.31 -12.74
CA TYR A 942 14.76 -40.42 -11.92
C TYR A 942 15.31 -40.34 -10.50
N LEU A 943 15.68 -39.13 -10.10
CA LEU A 943 16.23 -38.82 -8.78
C LEU A 943 15.17 -38.26 -7.82
N THR A 944 13.88 -38.31 -8.17
CA THR A 944 12.82 -37.80 -7.32
C THR A 944 12.60 -38.75 -6.13
N PRO A 945 12.74 -38.27 -4.86
CA PRO A 945 12.53 -39.09 -3.68
C PRO A 945 11.15 -39.75 -3.64
N GLY A 946 11.12 -41.06 -3.38
CA GLY A 946 9.90 -41.86 -3.32
C GLY A 946 10.14 -43.21 -2.65
N PRO A 947 9.14 -44.08 -2.42
CA PRO A 947 9.26 -45.31 -1.66
C PRO A 947 9.99 -46.48 -2.40
N ALA A 948 10.59 -46.22 -3.55
CA ALA A 948 11.19 -47.27 -4.39
C ALA A 948 12.68 -47.02 -4.72
N ASP A 949 13.40 -48.12 -4.88
CA ASP A 949 14.77 -48.15 -5.43
C ASP A 949 14.86 -47.39 -6.74
N VAL A 950 16.06 -46.83 -7.04
CA VAL A 950 16.35 -46.22 -8.34
C VAL A 950 16.22 -47.28 -9.43
N LYS A 951 15.16 -47.20 -10.21
CA LYS A 951 14.92 -48.05 -11.37
C LYS A 951 15.08 -47.25 -12.64
N PRO A 952 16.24 -47.29 -13.30
CA PRO A 952 16.41 -46.65 -14.58
C PRO A 952 15.36 -47.14 -15.58
N ARG A 953 14.79 -46.24 -16.36
CA ARG A 953 13.82 -46.57 -17.39
C ARG A 953 14.51 -46.61 -18.75
N PRO A 954 14.76 -47.81 -19.32
CA PRO A 954 15.53 -47.94 -20.53
C PRO A 954 14.71 -47.64 -21.78
N GLN A 955 15.36 -47.02 -22.73
CA GLN A 955 15.00 -47.00 -24.14
C GLN A 955 15.97 -47.91 -24.89
N LEU A 956 15.45 -48.89 -25.61
CA LEU A 956 16.26 -49.83 -26.34
C LEU A 956 17.07 -49.14 -27.44
N ARG A 957 18.17 -49.76 -27.87
CA ARG A 957 18.91 -49.35 -29.07
C ARG A 957 17.95 -49.20 -30.24
N LEU A 958 18.06 -48.10 -30.98
CA LEU A 958 17.21 -47.87 -32.15
C LEU A 958 17.50 -48.93 -33.22
N PRO A 959 16.47 -49.48 -33.90
CA PRO A 959 16.65 -50.32 -35.06
C PRO A 959 17.38 -49.58 -36.19
N GLU A 960 18.03 -50.28 -37.14
CA GLU A 960 18.80 -49.68 -38.25
C GLU A 960 17.98 -48.66 -39.05
N ASP A 961 16.70 -48.93 -39.29
CA ASP A 961 15.77 -48.02 -39.95
C ASP A 961 15.26 -46.88 -38.99
N GLY A 962 15.60 -47.00 -37.73
CA GLY A 962 15.25 -46.03 -36.66
C GLY A 962 13.76 -45.95 -36.31
N GLY A 963 12.91 -46.70 -36.96
CA GLY A 963 11.52 -46.90 -36.67
C GLY A 963 10.73 -45.59 -36.38
N GLU A 964 9.86 -45.65 -35.35
CA GLU A 964 9.01 -44.53 -34.94
C GLU A 964 9.77 -43.27 -34.50
N ILE A 965 10.92 -43.43 -33.83
CA ILE A 965 11.75 -42.31 -33.37
C ILE A 965 12.25 -41.44 -34.54
N ARG A 966 12.76 -42.06 -35.63
CA ARG A 966 13.18 -41.31 -36.79
C ARG A 966 12.00 -40.65 -37.52
N ALA A 967 10.85 -41.30 -37.59
CA ALA A 967 9.65 -40.75 -38.16
C ALA A 967 9.16 -39.51 -37.35
N ASN A 968 9.19 -39.61 -36.06
CA ASN A 968 8.86 -38.50 -35.16
C ASN A 968 9.86 -37.35 -35.26
N PHE A 969 11.15 -37.64 -35.34
CA PHE A 969 12.19 -36.60 -35.55
C PHE A 969 11.96 -35.85 -36.87
N ALA A 970 11.70 -36.56 -37.97
CA ALA A 970 11.41 -35.94 -39.25
C ALA A 970 10.12 -35.11 -39.20
N ARG A 971 9.11 -35.59 -38.49
CA ARG A 971 7.85 -34.85 -38.30
C ARG A 971 8.07 -33.57 -37.47
N ALA A 972 8.82 -33.63 -36.37
CA ALA A 972 9.20 -32.45 -35.60
C ALA A 972 9.91 -31.39 -36.46
N LEU A 973 10.91 -31.83 -37.23
CA LEU A 973 11.69 -30.98 -38.12
C LEU A 973 10.80 -30.32 -39.19
N SER A 974 9.86 -31.07 -39.77
CA SER A 974 8.92 -30.58 -40.74
C SER A 974 7.97 -29.52 -40.12
N GLN A 975 7.46 -29.76 -38.91
CA GLN A 975 6.63 -28.79 -38.15
C GLN A 975 7.40 -27.52 -37.82
N MET A 976 8.65 -27.63 -37.33
CA MET A 976 9.49 -26.48 -37.03
C MET A 976 9.80 -25.61 -38.25
N ARG A 977 9.89 -26.23 -39.45
CA ARG A 977 10.21 -25.56 -40.73
C ARG A 977 8.96 -25.00 -41.43
N SER A 978 7.75 -25.42 -41.04
CA SER A 978 6.51 -25.10 -41.77
C SER A 978 6.21 -23.59 -41.84
N GLY A 979 6.64 -22.83 -40.86
CA GLY A 979 6.24 -21.43 -40.69
C GLY A 979 4.83 -21.26 -40.10
N GLU A 980 4.06 -22.35 -39.91
CA GLU A 980 2.72 -22.37 -39.29
C GLU A 980 2.77 -23.22 -38.03
N PHE A 981 2.35 -22.66 -36.92
CA PHE A 981 2.46 -23.29 -35.60
C PHE A 981 1.09 -23.39 -34.91
N ALA A 982 0.41 -24.51 -35.12
CA ALA A 982 -0.88 -24.77 -34.49
C ALA A 982 -0.69 -25.07 -32.98
N PRO A 983 -1.59 -24.55 -32.11
CA PRO A 983 -1.64 -24.95 -30.71
C PRO A 983 -2.15 -26.37 -30.58
N VAL A 984 -1.54 -27.15 -29.67
CA VAL A 984 -1.98 -28.50 -29.34
C VAL A 984 -2.30 -28.56 -27.85
N VAL A 985 -3.61 -28.75 -27.54
CA VAL A 985 -4.08 -28.89 -26.15
C VAL A 985 -3.57 -30.22 -25.57
N ASN A 986 -2.85 -30.13 -24.46
CA ASN A 986 -2.28 -31.28 -23.76
C ASN A 986 -2.26 -31.04 -22.24
N PRO A 987 -1.99 -32.05 -21.40
CA PRO A 987 -2.00 -31.89 -19.93
C PRO A 987 -1.01 -30.84 -19.39
N GLY A 988 0.03 -30.46 -20.15
CA GLY A 988 0.97 -29.41 -19.76
C GLY A 988 0.47 -27.99 -19.96
N CYS A 989 -0.73 -27.80 -20.54
CA CYS A 989 -1.28 -26.46 -20.80
C CYS A 989 -1.53 -25.65 -19.54
N SER A 990 -1.88 -26.30 -18.42
CA SER A 990 -2.10 -25.63 -17.13
C SER A 990 -0.87 -24.89 -16.59
N HIS A 991 0.34 -25.34 -16.98
CA HIS A 991 1.62 -24.76 -16.53
C HIS A 991 2.44 -24.23 -17.72
N CYS A 992 1.79 -23.95 -18.84
CA CYS A 992 2.47 -23.49 -20.05
C CYS A 992 2.93 -22.02 -19.88
N PRO A 993 4.23 -21.71 -20.07
CA PRO A 993 4.73 -20.33 -19.89
C PRO A 993 4.18 -19.33 -20.92
N VAL A 994 3.64 -19.82 -22.03
CA VAL A 994 3.04 -18.98 -23.09
C VAL A 994 1.51 -19.07 -23.13
N ARG A 995 0.88 -19.54 -22.05
CA ARG A 995 -0.58 -19.74 -21.95
C ARG A 995 -1.36 -18.48 -22.28
N THR A 996 -0.92 -17.32 -21.76
CA THR A 996 -1.54 -16.01 -21.99
C THR A 996 -1.48 -15.49 -23.42
N SER A 997 -0.71 -16.16 -24.30
CA SER A 997 -0.62 -15.84 -25.73
C SER A 997 -1.10 -17.00 -26.62
N CYS A 998 -1.72 -18.03 -26.02
CA CYS A 998 -2.16 -19.22 -26.74
C CYS A 998 -3.63 -19.11 -27.15
N PRO A 999 -3.99 -19.14 -28.46
CA PRO A 999 -5.38 -19.01 -28.92
C PRO A 999 -6.29 -20.18 -28.53
N ALA A 1000 -5.72 -21.31 -28.04
CA ALA A 1000 -6.48 -22.46 -27.52
C ALA A 1000 -6.72 -22.40 -26.01
N GLN A 1001 -6.42 -21.27 -25.35
CA GLN A 1001 -6.64 -21.04 -23.93
C GLN A 1001 -7.44 -19.76 -23.72
N ASP A 1002 -8.33 -19.75 -22.75
CA ASP A 1002 -9.25 -18.63 -22.49
C ASP A 1002 -8.51 -17.28 -22.30
N GLU A 1003 -7.34 -17.31 -21.65
CA GLU A 1003 -6.53 -16.12 -21.42
C GLU A 1003 -5.88 -15.55 -22.69
N GLY A 1004 -5.59 -16.43 -23.67
CA GLY A 1004 -4.93 -16.06 -24.92
C GLY A 1004 -5.89 -15.84 -26.09
N GLU A 1005 -7.13 -16.30 -26.00
CA GLU A 1005 -8.13 -16.18 -27.07
C GLU A 1005 -8.36 -14.73 -27.48
N ARG A 1006 -8.31 -13.79 -26.52
CA ARG A 1006 -8.48 -12.36 -26.76
C ARG A 1006 -7.31 -11.69 -27.50
N CYS A 1007 -6.15 -12.36 -27.60
CA CYS A 1007 -4.98 -11.82 -28.29
C CYS A 1007 -4.93 -12.25 -29.77
N ALA A 1008 -5.76 -13.22 -30.17
CA ALA A 1008 -5.72 -13.88 -31.46
C ALA A 1008 -7.01 -13.72 -32.29
N SER A 1009 -8.06 -13.10 -31.76
CA SER A 1009 -9.33 -12.82 -32.46
C SER A 1009 -9.31 -11.50 -33.18
#